data_6dacf7655489d8b5cccbe00742a1d64d
#
_entry.id   6dacf7655489d8b5cccbe00742a1d64d
#
_cell.length_a   1.000
_cell.length_b   1.000
_cell.length_c   1.000
_cell.angle_alpha   90.00
_cell.angle_beta   90.00
_cell.angle_gamma   90.00
#
_symmetry.space_group_name_H-M   'P 1'
#
loop_
_entity.id
_entity.type
_entity.pdbx_description
1 polymer ?
#
loop_
_entity_poly.entity_id
_entity_poly.type
_entity_poly.pdbx_seq_one_letter_code
_entity_poly.pdbx_strand_id
1 'polypeptide(L)'
;MRRIVTFFIACACLLTAGSLSLMGQEADTLFVHVGKGCFDAFPRSLVLNEVTDSRGTLMLTLADHSEIVYTKADFDSIGHTGPALPRLTSFKFNNKYNDEMPWDVEAVVQFGSPLSQHLDFDVPSITKYLTPSFKTDTEGAVVYVGDEVQESKVSRHRFTEDITYTTSLSGCRLARMVGGICTMGLYGYDYTISVNFLTEYTTDVPRIEIDVDGGKDITSRSTWRHAKFYLYGNGVYEDMEDSVWIKGRGNSSWSWPKKPYRLKFDEKVKPFGLTKGKSWVLLANYQTNSMMSNAIGMKAARLVGTAGANHIIPVDLYLNGNYRGSYNFTEKVGISNNSIDIDEENGGVLLELDQYYDENYKFYSDVFYLPVNVKDPDLNEEPFKADATERMKIIKNDFNTFCNALNKKIGYEFKMDVDAFARFLMVNDLILNLELGHPKSTYVYSKNVGDVSSSWVFGPVWDLDWGYGYENHHNYYQGGATTSLFSKDTSFGNGTRFFRALLNNSDRTKKAYYRVWYYFMQDSYQELLDYVQDYFDYAQPSFINNAQIWRGDGYYYDLYLEDIRRWLDERTMWIMNHIEIYDLSEPEPQPYDVQEVYSNPEDLVIVGGEVVSIFSPVPQHVDIFSAGGILIKSLDIGEGTTTVRLEPGIYLINNKKVHVR
;
A
#
# COMPACT_ATOMS: atom_id res chain seq x y z
N MET A 1 -23.26 19.61 24.96
CA MET A 1 -22.87 20.96 25.45
C MET A 1 -21.41 21.19 25.10
N ARG A 2 -21.18 22.05 24.10
CA ARG A 2 -19.84 22.40 23.66
C ARG A 2 -19.10 23.16 24.76
N ARG A 3 -17.90 22.70 25.14
CA ARG A 3 -16.92 23.54 25.81
C ARG A 3 -15.71 23.71 24.92
N ILE A 4 -15.67 24.86 24.25
CA ILE A 4 -14.49 25.43 23.64
C ILE A 4 -13.63 25.98 24.81
N VAL A 5 -12.43 25.44 24.95
CA VAL A 5 -11.41 26.06 25.83
C VAL A 5 -10.44 26.78 24.94
N THR A 6 -10.67 28.09 24.76
CA THR A 6 -9.74 28.98 24.09
C THR A 6 -8.74 29.50 25.14
N PHE A 7 -7.49 29.11 25.04
CA PHE A 7 -6.43 29.76 25.82
C PHE A 7 -5.93 30.98 25.03
N PHE A 8 -6.33 32.16 25.49
CA PHE A 8 -5.69 33.41 25.13
C PHE A 8 -4.48 33.62 26.04
N ILE A 9 -3.28 33.56 25.50
CA ILE A 9 -2.10 34.19 26.11
C ILE A 9 -1.90 35.51 25.40
N ALA A 10 -2.29 36.61 26.09
CA ALA A 10 -1.99 37.95 25.66
C ALA A 10 -0.53 38.28 26.03
N CYS A 11 0.34 38.29 25.06
CA CYS A 11 1.66 38.94 25.22
C CYS A 11 1.59 40.36 24.67
N ALA A 12 1.55 41.34 25.59
CA ALA A 12 1.67 42.75 25.24
C ALA A 12 3.12 43.02 24.87
N CYS A 13 3.43 43.18 23.60
CA CYS A 13 4.68 43.76 23.16
C CYS A 13 4.50 45.24 22.80
N LEU A 14 5.27 46.06 23.47
CA LEU A 14 5.38 47.50 23.22
C LEU A 14 5.75 47.76 21.74
N LEU A 15 4.94 48.61 21.12
CA LEU A 15 5.24 49.22 19.84
C LEU A 15 6.39 50.18 19.97
N THR A 16 7.59 49.82 19.50
CA THR A 16 8.56 50.78 19.01
C THR A 16 8.50 50.73 17.50
N ALA A 17 8.10 51.86 16.89
CA ALA A 17 8.09 52.03 15.45
C ALA A 17 9.55 52.05 14.94
N GLY A 18 10.04 50.89 14.54
CA GLY A 18 11.18 50.71 13.70
C GLY A 18 10.71 50.14 12.39
N SER A 19 11.01 50.80 11.30
CA SER A 19 10.70 50.38 9.93
C SER A 19 11.07 48.93 9.68
N LEU A 20 10.04 48.05 9.60
CA LEU A 20 10.20 46.69 9.06
C LEU A 20 10.48 46.82 7.56
N SER A 21 11.76 46.80 7.18
CA SER A 21 12.16 46.49 5.81
C SER A 21 11.72 45.02 5.54
N LEU A 22 10.97 44.84 4.47
CA LEU A 22 10.72 43.51 3.88
C LEU A 22 12.06 42.83 3.57
N MET A 23 12.54 41.96 4.45
CA MET A 23 13.68 41.10 4.20
C MET A 23 13.26 39.85 3.42
N GLY A 24 12.90 40.04 2.17
CA GLY A 24 12.88 38.97 1.20
C GLY A 24 13.89 39.30 0.10
N GLN A 25 15.00 38.63 0.04
CA GLN A 25 16.27 38.89 -0.63
C GLN A 25 17.09 39.97 0.10
N GLU A 26 18.33 39.68 0.47
CA GLU A 26 19.27 40.76 0.70
C GLU A 26 19.29 41.58 -0.60
N ALA A 27 18.99 42.89 -0.49
CA ALA A 27 18.80 43.79 -1.62
C ALA A 27 20.03 43.92 -2.53
N ASP A 28 21.10 43.21 -2.20
CA ASP A 28 22.36 43.19 -2.93
C ASP A 28 22.95 41.77 -2.90
N THR A 29 22.57 40.96 -3.87
CA THR A 29 23.10 39.61 -4.08
C THR A 29 23.77 39.54 -5.44
N LEU A 30 25.00 39.06 -5.49
CA LEU A 30 25.75 38.83 -6.72
C LEU A 30 25.33 37.46 -7.29
N PHE A 31 24.90 37.42 -8.54
CA PHE A 31 24.58 36.19 -9.29
C PHE A 31 25.63 35.95 -10.36
N VAL A 32 26.30 34.81 -10.29
CA VAL A 32 27.24 34.34 -11.31
C VAL A 32 26.52 33.25 -12.12
N HIS A 33 26.12 33.59 -13.36
CA HIS A 33 25.40 32.66 -14.24
C HIS A 33 26.38 31.67 -14.86
N VAL A 34 26.15 30.35 -14.57
CA VAL A 34 27.06 29.26 -14.95
C VAL A 34 26.50 28.38 -16.12
N GLY A 35 25.59 28.96 -16.89
CA GLY A 35 24.96 28.29 -18.04
C GLY A 35 23.70 27.49 -17.74
N LYS A 36 22.93 27.19 -18.78
CA LYS A 36 21.67 26.42 -18.71
C LYS A 36 20.61 26.98 -17.75
N GLY A 37 20.65 28.30 -17.47
CA GLY A 37 19.75 28.95 -16.51
C GLY A 37 20.14 28.76 -15.04
N CYS A 38 21.27 28.11 -14.77
CA CYS A 38 21.81 27.94 -13.42
C CYS A 38 22.69 29.13 -13.02
N PHE A 39 22.81 29.34 -11.73
CA PHE A 39 23.66 30.41 -11.18
C PHE A 39 24.16 30.06 -9.78
N ASP A 40 25.25 30.72 -9.39
CA ASP A 40 25.73 30.79 -8.03
C ASP A 40 25.42 32.19 -7.46
N ALA A 41 24.71 32.24 -6.34
CA ALA A 41 24.30 33.47 -5.68
C ALA A 41 25.17 33.74 -4.45
N PHE A 42 25.68 34.96 -4.35
CA PHE A 42 26.52 35.41 -3.24
C PHE A 42 25.87 36.62 -2.59
N PRO A 43 25.29 36.54 -1.40
CA PRO A 43 24.90 37.69 -0.60
C PRO A 43 26.08 38.64 -0.45
N ARG A 44 25.89 39.93 -0.71
CA ARG A 44 26.98 40.92 -0.63
C ARG A 44 27.65 41.01 0.74
N SER A 45 26.92 40.71 1.79
CA SER A 45 27.47 40.57 3.13
C SER A 45 28.55 39.48 3.26
N LEU A 46 28.56 38.50 2.33
CA LEU A 46 29.57 37.44 2.28
C LEU A 46 30.70 37.69 1.27
N VAL A 47 30.66 38.76 0.47
CA VAL A 47 31.68 39.06 -0.54
C VAL A 47 32.54 40.22 -0.06
N LEU A 48 33.80 39.95 0.31
CA LEU A 48 34.75 40.96 0.71
C LEU A 48 35.38 41.69 -0.48
N ASN A 49 35.62 40.94 -1.56
CA ASN A 49 36.26 41.49 -2.75
C ASN A 49 35.79 40.75 -4.01
N GLU A 50 35.67 41.50 -5.11
CA GLU A 50 35.30 41.02 -6.44
C GLU A 50 36.25 41.60 -7.47
N VAL A 51 37.00 40.75 -8.17
CA VAL A 51 37.98 41.18 -9.19
C VAL A 51 37.77 40.32 -10.45
N THR A 52 37.67 41.04 -11.59
CA THR A 52 37.74 40.38 -12.90
C THR A 52 39.04 40.79 -13.58
N ASP A 53 39.89 39.80 -13.90
CA ASP A 53 41.17 40.01 -14.54
C ASP A 53 41.03 40.35 -16.05
N SER A 54 42.13 40.72 -16.70
CA SER A 54 42.16 41.05 -18.13
C SER A 54 41.84 39.85 -19.05
N ARG A 55 41.85 38.64 -18.53
CA ARG A 55 41.51 37.40 -19.26
C ARG A 55 40.04 37.02 -19.06
N GLY A 56 39.31 37.79 -18.24
CA GLY A 56 37.89 37.52 -17.93
C GLY A 56 37.68 36.48 -16.84
N THR A 57 38.68 36.21 -15.99
CA THR A 57 38.55 35.36 -14.80
C THR A 57 37.98 36.18 -13.67
N LEU A 58 36.84 35.76 -13.13
CA LEU A 58 36.24 36.34 -11.92
C LEU A 58 36.78 35.65 -10.67
N MET A 59 37.22 36.43 -9.70
CA MET A 59 37.68 35.96 -8.40
C MET A 59 36.88 36.67 -7.31
N LEU A 60 36.23 35.91 -6.46
CA LEU A 60 35.47 36.36 -5.31
C LEU A 60 36.22 35.95 -4.03
N THR A 61 36.52 36.91 -3.17
CA THR A 61 37.04 36.66 -1.82
C THR A 61 35.87 36.75 -0.86
N LEU A 62 35.60 35.68 -0.13
CA LEU A 62 34.44 35.55 0.78
C LEU A 62 34.79 36.02 2.21
N ALA A 63 33.76 36.14 3.05
CA ALA A 63 33.86 36.66 4.42
C ALA A 63 34.76 35.81 5.35
N ASP A 64 34.97 34.55 5.03
CA ASP A 64 35.92 33.63 5.72
C ASP A 64 37.32 33.66 5.09
N HIS A 65 37.59 34.61 4.17
CA HIS A 65 38.81 34.75 3.38
C HIS A 65 39.05 33.58 2.39
N SER A 66 38.09 32.69 2.15
CA SER A 66 38.18 31.74 1.05
C SER A 66 37.98 32.42 -0.30
N GLU A 67 38.50 31.82 -1.38
CA GLU A 67 38.41 32.35 -2.72
C GLU A 67 37.64 31.37 -3.62
N ILE A 68 36.73 31.95 -4.43
CA ILE A 68 36.04 31.21 -5.51
C ILE A 68 36.45 31.84 -6.83
N VAL A 69 36.92 31.02 -7.76
CA VAL A 69 37.42 31.46 -9.06
C VAL A 69 36.59 30.86 -10.18
N TYR A 70 36.08 31.73 -11.05
CA TYR A 70 35.39 31.33 -12.28
C TYR A 70 36.24 31.77 -13.47
N THR A 71 36.69 30.83 -14.31
CA THR A 71 37.30 31.18 -15.56
C THR A 71 36.23 31.65 -16.55
N LYS A 72 36.61 32.38 -17.61
CA LYS A 72 35.67 32.85 -18.62
C LYS A 72 34.85 31.70 -19.27
N ALA A 73 35.32 30.49 -19.18
CA ALA A 73 34.59 29.30 -19.68
C ALA A 73 33.55 28.77 -18.67
N ASP A 74 33.68 29.13 -17.41
CA ASP A 74 32.84 28.57 -16.33
C ASP A 74 31.57 29.39 -16.09
N PHE A 75 31.47 30.64 -16.57
CA PHE A 75 30.28 31.45 -16.42
C PHE A 75 29.98 32.33 -17.64
N ASP A 76 28.70 32.66 -17.81
CA ASP A 76 28.21 33.46 -18.95
C ASP A 76 28.16 34.96 -18.64
N SER A 77 27.71 35.32 -17.44
CA SER A 77 27.50 36.70 -17.02
C SER A 77 27.43 36.85 -15.50
N ILE A 78 27.56 38.09 -15.05
CA ILE A 78 27.37 38.51 -13.67
C ILE A 78 26.14 39.41 -13.61
N GLY A 79 25.29 39.23 -12.60
CA GLY A 79 24.10 40.04 -12.37
C GLY A 79 23.89 40.37 -10.89
N HIS A 80 23.08 41.41 -10.62
CA HIS A 80 22.69 41.82 -9.26
C HIS A 80 21.18 41.60 -9.01
N THR A 81 20.49 41.01 -9.95
CA THR A 81 19.07 40.64 -9.84
C THR A 81 18.93 39.20 -10.23
N GLY A 82 18.23 38.41 -9.44
CA GLY A 82 17.95 37.01 -9.67
C GLY A 82 16.52 36.65 -9.30
N PRO A 83 16.13 35.41 -9.55
CA PRO A 83 14.80 34.93 -9.19
C PRO A 83 14.60 34.93 -7.66
N ALA A 84 13.36 35.08 -7.24
CA ALA A 84 13.00 34.88 -5.84
C ALA A 84 13.37 33.45 -5.39
N LEU A 85 13.79 33.35 -4.12
CA LEU A 85 14.03 32.03 -3.51
C LEU A 85 12.71 31.22 -3.47
N PRO A 86 12.68 30.00 -4.00
CA PRO A 86 11.48 29.17 -3.95
C PRO A 86 11.14 28.82 -2.50
N ARG A 87 9.85 28.80 -2.18
CA ARG A 87 9.35 28.53 -0.82
C ARG A 87 8.28 27.47 -0.84
N LEU A 88 8.14 26.74 0.29
CA LEU A 88 6.93 25.96 0.54
C LEU A 88 5.76 26.89 0.81
N THR A 89 4.61 26.58 0.22
CA THR A 89 3.31 27.21 0.52
C THR A 89 2.42 26.32 1.37
N SER A 90 2.70 25.02 1.41
CA SER A 90 2.00 24.04 2.21
C SER A 90 2.91 22.86 2.48
N PHE A 91 2.86 22.34 3.70
CA PHE A 91 3.44 21.05 4.08
C PHE A 91 2.48 20.36 5.05
N LYS A 92 2.13 19.10 4.73
CA LYS A 92 1.16 18.34 5.52
C LYS A 92 1.32 16.85 5.31
N PHE A 93 0.79 16.09 6.27
CA PHE A 93 0.59 14.65 6.17
C PHE A 93 -0.91 14.38 5.97
N ASN A 94 -1.27 13.84 4.80
CA ASN A 94 -2.66 13.48 4.52
C ASN A 94 -2.88 12.01 4.83
N ASN A 95 -4.01 11.66 5.45
CA ASN A 95 -4.39 10.28 5.73
C ASN A 95 -4.54 9.43 4.45
N LYS A 96 -4.90 10.06 3.34
CA LYS A 96 -4.96 9.38 2.03
C LYS A 96 -3.64 8.73 1.59
N TYR A 97 -2.50 9.26 2.02
CA TYR A 97 -1.15 8.78 1.69
C TYR A 97 -0.43 8.18 2.92
N ASN A 98 -1.09 8.18 4.06
CA ASN A 98 -0.60 7.69 5.35
C ASN A 98 -1.74 6.94 6.04
N ASP A 99 -1.94 5.70 5.63
CA ASP A 99 -3.13 4.90 5.98
C ASP A 99 -3.32 4.65 7.47
N GLU A 100 -2.25 4.73 8.30
CA GLU A 100 -2.35 4.60 9.74
C GLU A 100 -2.75 5.90 10.44
N MET A 101 -2.93 6.99 9.69
CA MET A 101 -3.39 8.27 10.24
C MET A 101 -4.92 8.40 10.15
N PRO A 102 -5.63 8.73 11.23
CA PRO A 102 -7.09 8.90 11.22
C PRO A 102 -7.55 10.20 10.54
N TRP A 103 -6.70 11.24 10.49
CA TRP A 103 -6.99 12.55 9.89
C TRP A 103 -5.76 13.21 9.31
N ASP A 104 -5.96 14.24 8.50
CA ASP A 104 -4.90 15.08 7.94
C ASP A 104 -4.27 15.95 9.03
N VAL A 105 -2.94 16.09 9.01
CA VAL A 105 -2.19 17.00 9.88
C VAL A 105 -1.43 18.01 9.02
N GLU A 106 -1.58 19.30 9.33
CA GLU A 106 -0.96 20.40 8.58
C GLU A 106 -0.31 21.40 9.54
N ALA A 107 0.92 21.80 9.25
CA ALA A 107 1.58 22.91 9.93
C ALA A 107 1.42 24.21 9.14
N VAL A 108 1.45 25.31 9.85
CA VAL A 108 1.40 26.65 9.25
C VAL A 108 2.76 27.02 8.71
N VAL A 109 2.89 27.09 7.39
CA VAL A 109 4.09 27.62 6.73
C VAL A 109 4.03 29.15 6.79
N GLN A 110 5.03 29.78 7.43
CA GLN A 110 5.12 31.23 7.54
C GLN A 110 5.89 31.82 6.36
N PHE A 111 5.40 32.95 5.87
CA PHE A 111 6.08 33.73 4.82
C PHE A 111 6.82 34.89 5.45
N GLY A 112 8.13 34.96 5.24
CA GLY A 112 8.97 36.03 5.76
C GLY A 112 10.28 35.46 6.33
N SER A 113 11.33 36.23 6.46
CA SER A 113 12.64 35.88 7.00
C SER A 113 12.56 34.97 8.26
N PRO A 114 13.42 33.95 8.44
CA PRO A 114 14.75 33.70 7.88
C PRO A 114 14.78 32.63 6.79
N LEU A 115 15.98 32.30 6.27
CA LEU A 115 16.21 31.24 5.25
C LEU A 115 15.93 29.82 5.74
N SER A 116 15.48 29.66 6.97
CA SER A 116 15.09 28.41 7.57
C SER A 116 13.84 28.58 8.42
N GLN A 117 13.00 27.55 8.46
CA GLN A 117 11.81 27.48 9.29
C GLN A 117 11.69 26.09 9.92
N HIS A 118 11.21 26.06 11.16
CA HIS A 118 10.85 24.84 11.87
C HIS A 118 9.34 24.61 11.78
N LEU A 119 8.93 23.39 11.41
CA LEU A 119 7.53 22.98 11.31
C LEU A 119 7.32 21.77 12.24
N ASP A 120 6.46 21.94 13.22
CA ASP A 120 6.12 20.91 14.20
C ASP A 120 4.77 20.24 13.87
N PHE A 121 4.73 18.93 13.98
CA PHE A 121 3.55 18.13 13.70
C PHE A 121 3.27 17.15 14.85
N ASP A 122 2.04 17.17 15.38
CA ASP A 122 1.52 16.13 16.25
C ASP A 122 0.76 15.10 15.41
N VAL A 123 1.34 13.90 15.23
CA VAL A 123 0.85 12.91 14.28
C VAL A 123 0.31 11.67 15.00
N PRO A 124 -0.98 11.34 14.83
CA PRO A 124 -1.59 10.13 15.38
C PRO A 124 -1.30 8.92 14.47
N SER A 125 -0.13 8.32 14.59
CA SER A 125 0.27 7.16 13.79
C SER A 125 1.12 6.19 14.60
N ILE A 126 0.83 4.90 14.47
CA ILE A 126 1.66 3.83 15.05
C ILE A 126 2.99 3.75 14.28
N THR A 127 2.93 3.78 12.95
CA THR A 127 4.17 3.79 12.13
C THR A 127 4.88 5.13 12.20
N LYS A 128 6.18 5.11 12.21
CA LYS A 128 7.04 6.29 12.13
C LYS A 128 7.31 6.72 10.68
N TYR A 129 6.88 5.96 9.70
CA TYR A 129 7.04 6.26 8.28
C TYR A 129 5.88 7.08 7.76
N LEU A 130 6.18 8.28 7.24
CA LEU A 130 5.18 9.20 6.71
C LEU A 130 5.56 9.68 5.29
N THR A 131 4.52 9.88 4.50
CA THR A 131 4.59 10.44 3.15
C THR A 131 4.02 11.85 3.16
N PRO A 132 4.84 12.92 3.06
CA PRO A 132 4.35 14.28 3.08
C PRO A 132 3.72 14.71 1.76
N SER A 133 2.78 15.62 1.86
CA SER A 133 2.25 16.39 0.74
C SER A 133 2.72 17.84 0.87
N PHE A 134 3.37 18.37 -0.14
CA PHE A 134 3.87 19.75 -0.11
C PHE A 134 3.63 20.46 -1.44
N LYS A 135 3.65 21.79 -1.40
CA LYS A 135 3.57 22.67 -2.56
C LYS A 135 4.60 23.79 -2.45
N THR A 136 5.09 24.27 -3.57
CA THR A 136 6.00 25.41 -3.70
C THR A 136 5.28 26.61 -4.35
N ASP A 137 5.80 27.84 -4.16
CA ASP A 137 5.31 29.06 -4.78
C ASP A 137 5.92 29.33 -6.17
N THR A 138 6.97 28.59 -6.53
CA THR A 138 7.76 28.84 -7.72
C THR A 138 7.67 27.66 -8.68
N GLU A 139 7.31 27.93 -9.93
CA GLU A 139 7.29 26.90 -10.98
C GLU A 139 8.71 26.41 -11.27
N GLY A 140 8.87 25.09 -11.38
CA GLY A 140 10.17 24.44 -11.56
C GLY A 140 11.01 24.33 -10.30
N ALA A 141 10.49 24.73 -9.14
CA ALA A 141 11.15 24.47 -7.85
C ALA A 141 11.21 22.96 -7.56
N VAL A 142 12.36 22.53 -7.07
CA VAL A 142 12.62 21.15 -6.66
C VAL A 142 12.79 21.13 -5.14
N VAL A 143 12.29 20.11 -4.50
CA VAL A 143 12.42 19.90 -3.04
C VAL A 143 13.40 18.77 -2.80
N TYR A 144 14.33 18.95 -1.85
CA TYR A 144 15.38 18.00 -1.52
C TYR A 144 15.33 17.61 -0.04
N VAL A 145 15.75 16.38 0.26
CA VAL A 145 16.23 15.95 1.59
C VAL A 145 17.67 15.47 1.40
N GLY A 146 18.63 16.19 1.97
CA GLY A 146 20.02 16.01 1.57
C GLY A 146 20.22 16.30 0.09
N ASP A 147 20.76 15.34 -0.65
CA ASP A 147 20.96 15.40 -2.10
C ASP A 147 19.81 14.70 -2.90
N GLU A 148 18.83 14.12 -2.22
CA GLU A 148 17.75 13.37 -2.84
C GLU A 148 16.55 14.25 -3.17
N VAL A 149 16.09 14.18 -4.42
CA VAL A 149 14.88 14.87 -4.88
C VAL A 149 13.65 14.23 -4.26
N GLN A 150 12.78 15.07 -3.75
CA GLN A 150 11.53 14.66 -3.11
C GLN A 150 10.34 14.88 -4.03
N GLU A 151 9.49 13.88 -4.12
CA GLU A 151 8.22 13.94 -4.83
C GLU A 151 7.07 13.99 -3.83
N SER A 152 6.26 15.07 -3.90
CA SER A 152 5.09 15.27 -3.04
C SER A 152 4.10 14.11 -3.18
N LYS A 153 3.65 13.52 -2.06
CA LYS A 153 2.71 12.37 -1.98
C LYS A 153 3.31 11.02 -2.39
N VAL A 154 4.61 10.95 -2.62
CA VAL A 154 5.32 9.73 -3.05
C VAL A 154 6.50 9.44 -2.14
N SER A 155 7.43 10.41 -1.98
CA SER A 155 8.62 10.20 -1.14
C SER A 155 8.23 10.00 0.31
N ARG A 156 8.78 8.96 0.94
CA ARG A 156 8.43 8.50 2.27
C ARG A 156 9.67 8.44 3.16
N HIS A 157 9.56 8.91 4.41
CA HIS A 157 10.67 8.96 5.36
C HIS A 157 10.25 8.46 6.73
N ARG A 158 11.22 7.93 7.48
CA ARG A 158 11.07 7.62 8.91
C ARG A 158 11.38 8.88 9.72
N PHE A 159 10.38 9.44 10.39
CA PHE A 159 10.48 10.68 11.18
C PHE A 159 10.78 10.39 12.65
N THR A 160 11.90 9.71 12.94
CA THR A 160 12.40 9.52 14.32
C THR A 160 13.35 10.63 14.74
N GLU A 161 13.78 11.45 13.80
CA GLU A 161 14.60 12.63 13.97
C GLU A 161 14.07 13.74 13.06
N ASP A 162 14.51 14.97 13.34
CA ASP A 162 14.19 16.12 12.50
C ASP A 162 14.73 15.92 11.08
N ILE A 163 13.89 16.13 10.08
CA ILE A 163 14.28 16.04 8.67
C ILE A 163 14.24 17.41 8.02
N THR A 164 15.34 17.81 7.38
CA THR A 164 15.41 19.08 6.66
C THR A 164 15.01 18.89 5.19
N TYR A 165 13.94 19.58 4.79
CA TYR A 165 13.49 19.73 3.41
C TYR A 165 13.97 21.05 2.85
N THR A 166 14.72 21.05 1.76
CA THR A 166 15.23 22.26 1.10
C THR A 166 14.49 22.47 -0.22
N THR A 167 13.80 23.61 -0.36
CA THR A 167 13.27 24.03 -1.67
C THR A 167 14.39 24.69 -2.46
N SER A 168 14.51 24.40 -3.76
CA SER A 168 15.59 24.98 -4.57
C SER A 168 15.18 25.12 -6.04
N LEU A 169 15.92 25.99 -6.76
CA LEU A 169 15.97 25.95 -8.22
C LEU A 169 17.08 24.99 -8.65
N SER A 170 16.76 23.98 -9.43
CA SER A 170 17.70 22.93 -9.84
C SER A 170 18.96 23.52 -10.49
N GLY A 171 20.12 23.09 -10.00
CA GLY A 171 21.43 23.54 -10.50
C GLY A 171 21.88 24.94 -10.02
N CYS A 172 21.07 25.65 -9.21
CA CYS A 172 21.41 26.93 -8.64
C CYS A 172 21.90 26.79 -7.21
N ARG A 173 22.94 27.58 -6.84
CA ARG A 173 23.56 27.48 -5.51
C ARG A 173 23.54 28.84 -4.80
N LEU A 174 23.57 28.80 -3.47
CA LEU A 174 23.60 30.00 -2.59
C LEU A 174 24.75 29.88 -1.60
N ALA A 175 25.60 30.89 -1.53
CA ALA A 175 26.63 30.99 -0.51
C ALA A 175 26.01 31.28 0.86
N ARG A 176 26.39 30.53 1.87
CA ARG A 176 25.93 30.66 3.26
C ARG A 176 27.12 30.58 4.22
N MET A 177 27.00 31.27 5.35
CA MET A 177 27.95 31.14 6.44
C MET A 177 27.46 30.02 7.39
N VAL A 178 28.24 28.94 7.51
CA VAL A 178 27.94 27.82 8.41
C VAL A 178 29.14 27.59 9.31
N GLY A 179 28.98 27.79 10.63
CA GLY A 179 30.06 27.60 11.59
C GLY A 179 31.30 28.47 11.36
N GLY A 180 31.13 29.65 10.74
CA GLY A 180 32.22 30.56 10.41
C GLY A 180 32.93 30.28 9.08
N ILE A 181 32.46 29.34 8.30
CA ILE A 181 32.98 28.96 6.97
C ILE A 181 31.92 29.24 5.91
N CYS A 182 32.32 29.81 4.77
CA CYS A 182 31.48 30.03 3.61
C CYS A 182 31.30 28.70 2.84
N THR A 183 30.06 28.23 2.67
CA THR A 183 29.71 27.01 1.95
C THR A 183 28.71 27.31 0.84
N MET A 184 28.79 26.57 -0.26
CA MET A 184 27.81 26.64 -1.35
C MET A 184 26.74 25.54 -1.16
N GLY A 185 25.55 25.97 -0.76
CA GLY A 185 24.37 25.10 -0.63
C GLY A 185 23.36 25.32 -1.76
N LEU A 186 22.21 24.65 -1.68
CA LEU A 186 21.11 24.84 -2.62
C LEU A 186 20.55 26.28 -2.55
N TYR A 187 20.19 26.85 -3.69
CA TYR A 187 19.53 28.16 -3.77
C TYR A 187 18.07 28.05 -3.33
N GLY A 188 17.81 28.16 -2.05
CA GLY A 188 16.46 27.97 -1.52
C GLY A 188 16.32 28.12 -0.02
N TYR A 189 15.21 27.69 0.51
CA TYR A 189 14.88 27.71 1.92
C TYR A 189 14.93 26.31 2.53
N ASP A 190 15.37 26.26 3.79
CA ASP A 190 15.37 25.03 4.59
C ASP A 190 14.15 25.01 5.52
N TYR A 191 13.49 23.85 5.57
CA TYR A 191 12.36 23.57 6.45
C TYR A 191 12.71 22.35 7.30
N THR A 192 12.97 22.56 8.57
CA THR A 192 13.18 21.47 9.52
C THR A 192 11.81 20.95 9.96
N ILE A 193 11.54 19.71 9.67
CA ILE A 193 10.28 19.02 9.97
C ILE A 193 10.50 18.16 11.20
N SER A 194 9.81 18.48 12.29
CA SER A 194 9.77 17.69 13.52
C SER A 194 8.40 17.03 13.66
N VAL A 195 8.39 15.73 13.92
CA VAL A 195 7.18 14.96 14.11
C VAL A 195 7.14 14.36 15.52
N ASN A 196 6.08 14.69 16.21
CA ASN A 196 5.76 14.19 17.54
C ASN A 196 4.64 13.15 17.37
N PHE A 197 4.94 11.87 17.64
CA PHE A 197 3.95 10.80 17.50
C PHE A 197 3.09 10.70 18.74
N LEU A 198 1.80 10.97 18.62
CA LEU A 198 0.86 10.95 19.74
C LEU A 198 0.78 9.57 20.41
N THR A 199 1.02 8.48 19.66
CA THR A 199 1.06 7.11 20.16
C THR A 199 2.20 6.86 21.16
N GLU A 200 3.27 7.64 21.15
CA GLU A 200 4.37 7.51 22.12
C GLU A 200 4.01 7.97 23.53
N TYR A 201 2.96 8.79 23.66
CA TYR A 201 2.50 9.34 24.94
C TYR A 201 1.31 8.57 25.52
N THR A 202 0.75 7.60 24.78
CA THR A 202 -0.35 6.75 25.27
C THR A 202 0.24 5.50 25.89
N THR A 203 -0.24 5.17 27.11
CA THR A 203 0.15 3.92 27.80
C THR A 203 -0.77 2.76 27.46
N ASP A 204 -1.93 3.05 26.85
CA ASP A 204 -3.00 2.10 26.57
C ASP A 204 -3.45 2.21 25.10
N VAL A 205 -3.75 1.08 24.49
CA VAL A 205 -4.43 1.04 23.18
C VAL A 205 -5.87 1.57 23.29
N PRO A 206 -6.52 1.97 22.15
CA PRO A 206 -7.92 2.37 22.16
C PRO A 206 -8.82 1.30 22.79
N ARG A 207 -9.87 1.74 23.46
CA ARG A 207 -10.82 0.86 24.12
C ARG A 207 -12.15 0.83 23.37
N ILE A 208 -12.65 -0.37 23.11
CA ILE A 208 -14.01 -0.60 22.61
C ILE A 208 -14.84 -1.20 23.72
N GLU A 209 -15.99 -0.58 24.01
CA GLU A 209 -17.00 -1.11 24.91
C GLU A 209 -18.29 -1.42 24.15
N ILE A 210 -18.83 -2.62 24.36
CA ILE A 210 -20.05 -3.07 23.70
C ILE A 210 -21.03 -3.55 24.78
N ASP A 211 -22.13 -2.84 24.92
CA ASP A 211 -23.19 -3.16 25.87
C ASP A 211 -24.37 -3.78 25.15
N VAL A 212 -24.47 -5.09 25.21
CA VAL A 212 -25.53 -5.87 24.56
C VAL A 212 -26.86 -5.68 25.28
N ASP A 213 -27.93 -5.47 24.53
CA ASP A 213 -29.27 -5.29 25.07
C ASP A 213 -29.66 -6.43 26.04
N GLY A 214 -30.03 -6.02 27.25
CA GLY A 214 -30.36 -6.93 28.32
C GLY A 214 -29.17 -7.68 28.92
N GLY A 215 -27.92 -7.21 28.72
CA GLY A 215 -26.70 -7.75 29.32
C GLY A 215 -26.37 -9.19 28.89
N LYS A 216 -26.86 -9.64 27.74
CA LYS A 216 -26.71 -11.03 27.26
C LYS A 216 -25.34 -11.25 26.63
N ASP A 217 -24.71 -12.38 26.92
CA ASP A 217 -23.50 -12.82 26.24
C ASP A 217 -23.74 -13.18 24.76
N ILE A 218 -22.67 -13.09 23.97
CA ILE A 218 -22.66 -13.52 22.56
C ILE A 218 -22.27 -14.99 22.51
N THR A 219 -23.27 -15.85 22.31
CA THR A 219 -23.11 -17.32 22.31
C THR A 219 -23.33 -17.97 20.95
N SER A 220 -23.61 -17.18 19.89
CA SER A 220 -23.97 -17.69 18.56
C SER A 220 -23.25 -16.94 17.45
N ARG A 221 -22.87 -17.67 16.39
CA ARG A 221 -22.36 -17.12 15.12
C ARG A 221 -23.48 -16.72 14.15
N SER A 222 -24.69 -17.22 14.35
CA SER A 222 -25.84 -16.96 13.48
C SER A 222 -26.79 -15.90 13.99
N THR A 223 -26.85 -15.71 15.31
CA THR A 223 -27.79 -14.79 15.96
C THR A 223 -27.17 -13.44 16.20
N TRP A 224 -27.67 -12.43 15.53
CA TRP A 224 -27.32 -11.05 15.79
C TRP A 224 -27.99 -10.55 17.07
N ARG A 225 -27.25 -9.72 17.84
CA ARG A 225 -27.76 -9.00 18.99
C ARG A 225 -27.48 -7.52 18.81
N HIS A 226 -28.46 -6.73 19.12
CA HIS A 226 -28.32 -5.28 19.15
C HIS A 226 -27.55 -4.89 20.41
N ALA A 227 -26.71 -3.84 20.31
CA ALA A 227 -25.86 -3.35 21.38
C ALA A 227 -25.55 -1.87 21.19
N LYS A 228 -25.16 -1.20 22.27
CA LYS A 228 -24.48 0.09 22.20
C LYS A 228 -23.00 -0.13 22.02
N PHE A 229 -22.40 0.73 21.23
CA PHE A 229 -20.98 0.70 20.89
C PHE A 229 -20.32 2.01 21.33
N TYR A 230 -19.23 1.91 22.05
CA TYR A 230 -18.41 3.03 22.46
C TYR A 230 -16.97 2.76 22.07
N LEU A 231 -16.34 3.71 21.37
CA LEU A 231 -14.93 3.74 21.07
C LEU A 231 -14.31 4.91 21.85
N TYR A 232 -13.33 4.62 22.68
CA TYR A 232 -12.49 5.59 23.36
C TYR A 232 -11.11 5.59 22.71
N GLY A 233 -10.78 6.67 22.03
CA GLY A 233 -9.58 6.77 21.20
C GLY A 233 -8.30 7.09 21.94
N ASN A 234 -8.36 7.29 23.27
CA ASN A 234 -7.24 7.60 24.16
C ASN A 234 -6.39 8.81 23.72
N GLY A 235 -7.05 9.81 23.09
CA GLY A 235 -6.37 11.00 22.58
C GLY A 235 -5.64 10.80 21.23
N VAL A 236 -5.55 9.55 20.74
CA VAL A 236 -4.97 9.20 19.43
C VAL A 236 -6.04 9.22 18.34
N TYR A 237 -7.24 8.71 18.65
CA TYR A 237 -8.36 8.64 17.72
C TYR A 237 -9.55 9.42 18.28
N GLU A 238 -10.48 9.78 17.40
CA GLU A 238 -11.75 10.38 17.83
C GLU A 238 -12.61 9.36 18.58
N ASP A 239 -13.21 9.79 19.69
CA ASP A 239 -14.21 8.99 20.40
C ASP A 239 -15.46 8.84 19.53
N MET A 240 -16.13 7.68 19.64
CA MET A 240 -17.34 7.40 18.88
C MET A 240 -18.37 6.67 19.76
N GLU A 241 -19.64 7.07 19.66
CA GLU A 241 -20.79 6.37 20.24
C GLU A 241 -21.80 6.08 19.12
N ASP A 242 -22.27 4.82 19.03
CA ASP A 242 -23.27 4.41 18.05
C ASP A 242 -24.00 3.13 18.51
N SER A 243 -24.95 2.68 17.70
CA SER A 243 -25.62 1.38 17.85
C SER A 243 -25.00 0.36 16.88
N VAL A 244 -24.87 -0.86 17.34
CA VAL A 244 -24.24 -1.92 16.55
C VAL A 244 -24.95 -3.26 16.73
N TRP A 245 -24.98 -4.05 15.67
CA TRP A 245 -25.31 -5.46 15.73
C TRP A 245 -24.03 -6.27 15.89
N ILE A 246 -24.00 -7.16 16.89
CA ILE A 246 -22.86 -8.02 17.17
C ILE A 246 -23.26 -9.49 17.14
N LYS A 247 -22.39 -10.34 16.62
CA LYS A 247 -22.47 -11.80 16.73
C LYS A 247 -21.07 -12.43 16.76
N GLY A 248 -21.01 -13.69 17.15
CA GLY A 248 -19.80 -14.48 16.98
C GLY A 248 -19.41 -14.66 15.51
N ARG A 249 -18.12 -14.91 15.25
CA ARG A 249 -17.58 -15.23 13.92
C ARG A 249 -16.52 -16.32 14.00
N GLY A 250 -16.01 -16.73 12.82
CA GLY A 250 -14.94 -17.71 12.64
C GLY A 250 -15.45 -19.15 12.72
N ASN A 251 -14.65 -20.07 12.22
CA ASN A 251 -14.91 -21.52 12.24
C ASN A 251 -14.13 -22.15 13.41
N SER A 252 -12.86 -22.48 13.23
CA SER A 252 -11.99 -23.00 14.30
C SER A 252 -11.84 -21.99 15.45
N SER A 253 -11.63 -20.70 15.14
CA SER A 253 -11.44 -19.65 16.14
C SER A 253 -12.66 -19.47 17.08
N TRP A 254 -13.87 -19.79 16.64
CA TRP A 254 -15.06 -19.78 17.51
C TRP A 254 -15.05 -20.88 18.56
N SER A 255 -14.35 -21.99 18.35
CA SER A 255 -14.26 -23.09 19.32
C SER A 255 -13.37 -22.77 20.52
N TRP A 256 -12.47 -21.78 20.37
CA TRP A 256 -11.52 -21.38 21.42
C TRP A 256 -12.18 -20.58 22.54
N PRO A 257 -11.58 -20.52 23.74
CA PRO A 257 -12.12 -19.76 24.88
C PRO A 257 -12.37 -18.28 24.57
N LYS A 258 -11.39 -17.58 23.99
CA LYS A 258 -11.49 -16.19 23.57
C LYS A 258 -12.14 -16.07 22.20
N LYS A 259 -13.32 -15.45 22.14
CA LYS A 259 -14.20 -15.45 20.97
C LYS A 259 -13.95 -14.26 20.06
N PRO A 260 -13.84 -14.44 18.73
CA PRO A 260 -13.86 -13.34 17.79
C PRO A 260 -15.31 -12.90 17.47
N TYR A 261 -15.49 -11.62 17.10
CA TYR A 261 -16.81 -11.05 16.84
C TYR A 261 -16.90 -10.38 15.47
N ARG A 262 -18.13 -10.34 14.93
CA ARG A 262 -18.51 -9.54 13.77
C ARG A 262 -19.44 -8.44 14.21
N LEU A 263 -19.15 -7.23 13.75
CA LEU A 263 -19.92 -6.01 13.99
C LEU A 263 -20.60 -5.57 12.71
N LYS A 264 -21.84 -5.04 12.81
CA LYS A 264 -22.56 -4.43 11.69
C LYS A 264 -23.33 -3.22 12.21
N PHE A 265 -22.93 -2.05 11.76
CA PHE A 265 -23.63 -0.79 12.04
C PHE A 265 -24.82 -0.61 11.08
N ASP A 266 -25.85 0.11 11.53
CA ASP A 266 -27.02 0.41 10.69
C ASP A 266 -26.65 1.38 9.56
N GLU A 267 -25.80 2.37 9.85
CA GLU A 267 -25.25 3.29 8.88
C GLU A 267 -23.73 3.09 8.68
N LYS A 268 -23.17 3.66 7.62
CA LYS A 268 -21.73 3.63 7.39
C LYS A 268 -21.01 4.56 8.37
N VAL A 269 -20.15 4.03 9.19
CA VAL A 269 -19.34 4.73 10.21
C VAL A 269 -17.86 4.75 9.83
N LYS A 270 -17.09 5.62 10.49
CA LYS A 270 -15.65 5.84 10.28
C LYS A 270 -14.85 5.57 11.56
N PRO A 271 -14.87 4.37 12.13
CA PRO A 271 -14.10 4.09 13.33
C PRO A 271 -12.62 4.27 13.03
N PHE A 272 -11.89 4.86 13.97
CA PHE A 272 -10.45 5.13 13.84
C PHE A 272 -10.05 5.97 12.61
N GLY A 273 -10.97 6.75 12.05
CA GLY A 273 -10.72 7.51 10.83
C GLY A 273 -10.66 6.67 9.53
N LEU A 274 -10.84 5.36 9.61
CA LEU A 274 -10.81 4.45 8.46
C LEU A 274 -11.92 4.75 7.44
N THR A 275 -11.82 4.18 6.25
CA THR A 275 -12.84 4.33 5.19
C THR A 275 -14.21 3.90 5.70
N LYS A 276 -15.23 4.71 5.41
CA LYS A 276 -16.62 4.45 5.85
C LYS A 276 -17.12 3.07 5.46
N GLY A 277 -17.56 2.29 6.44
CA GLY A 277 -18.14 0.96 6.26
C GLY A 277 -19.18 0.59 7.31
N LYS A 278 -20.03 -0.39 6.99
CA LYS A 278 -21.00 -0.94 7.93
C LYS A 278 -20.49 -2.16 8.70
N SER A 279 -19.58 -2.94 8.09
CA SER A 279 -19.17 -4.25 8.63
C SER A 279 -17.71 -4.29 9.04
N TRP A 280 -17.49 -4.70 10.31
CA TRP A 280 -16.19 -4.73 10.95
C TRP A 280 -15.99 -6.04 11.72
N VAL A 281 -14.77 -6.31 12.12
CA VAL A 281 -14.39 -7.55 12.80
C VAL A 281 -13.48 -7.24 13.98
N LEU A 282 -13.67 -7.98 15.07
CA LEU A 282 -12.77 -8.07 16.19
C LEU A 282 -12.11 -9.47 16.18
N LEU A 283 -10.84 -9.52 15.77
CA LEU A 283 -10.03 -10.73 15.77
C LEU A 283 -9.47 -10.99 17.17
N ALA A 284 -9.63 -12.20 17.66
CA ALA A 284 -9.27 -12.54 19.03
C ALA A 284 -7.77 -12.82 19.25
N ASN A 285 -7.02 -13.18 18.21
CA ASN A 285 -5.61 -13.56 18.25
C ASN A 285 -5.27 -14.62 19.34
N TYR A 286 -6.22 -15.51 19.65
CA TYR A 286 -6.04 -16.47 20.74
C TYR A 286 -5.01 -17.54 20.42
N GLN A 287 -4.87 -17.91 19.16
CA GLN A 287 -3.97 -19.01 18.73
C GLN A 287 -2.54 -18.58 18.55
N THR A 288 -2.27 -17.28 18.40
CA THR A 288 -0.93 -16.74 18.18
C THR A 288 -0.27 -16.36 19.48
N ASN A 289 0.98 -16.75 19.66
CA ASN A 289 1.72 -16.42 20.87
C ASN A 289 2.15 -14.95 20.91
N SER A 290 2.58 -14.42 19.77
CA SER A 290 3.00 -13.02 19.63
C SER A 290 1.82 -12.03 19.65
N MET A 291 0.62 -12.48 19.32
CA MET A 291 -0.57 -11.65 19.03
C MET A 291 -0.41 -10.68 17.85
N MET A 292 0.68 -10.76 17.09
CA MET A 292 1.03 -9.83 16.02
C MET A 292 0.91 -10.41 14.60
N SER A 293 0.73 -11.72 14.44
CA SER A 293 0.79 -12.41 13.12
C SER A 293 -0.11 -11.78 12.07
N ASN A 294 -1.39 -11.49 12.41
CA ASN A 294 -2.31 -10.82 11.49
C ASN A 294 -1.87 -9.37 11.20
N ALA A 295 -1.42 -8.62 12.20
CA ALA A 295 -0.99 -7.24 12.03
C ALA A 295 0.21 -7.14 11.07
N ILE A 296 1.22 -7.99 11.25
CA ILE A 296 2.43 -8.01 10.43
C ILE A 296 2.11 -8.42 8.98
N GLY A 297 1.33 -9.48 8.80
CA GLY A 297 0.96 -9.94 7.45
C GLY A 297 0.08 -8.94 6.70
N MET A 298 -0.87 -8.28 7.38
CA MET A 298 -1.69 -7.23 6.76
C MET A 298 -0.88 -5.95 6.50
N LYS A 299 0.10 -5.61 7.36
CA LYS A 299 1.04 -4.51 7.07
C LYS A 299 1.89 -4.83 5.84
N ALA A 300 2.45 -6.03 5.73
CA ALA A 300 3.19 -6.45 4.54
C ALA A 300 2.31 -6.37 3.27
N ALA A 301 1.04 -6.80 3.36
CA ALA A 301 0.08 -6.70 2.27
C ALA A 301 -0.16 -5.26 1.81
N ARG A 302 -0.22 -4.33 2.74
CA ARG A 302 -0.37 -2.90 2.43
C ARG A 302 0.90 -2.31 1.82
N LEU A 303 2.06 -2.66 2.35
CA LEU A 303 3.35 -2.20 1.83
C LEU A 303 3.58 -2.63 0.37
N VAL A 304 3.17 -3.83 0.00
CA VAL A 304 3.28 -4.28 -1.41
C VAL A 304 2.05 -3.91 -2.25
N GLY A 305 1.02 -3.29 -1.67
CA GLY A 305 -0.20 -2.89 -2.36
C GLY A 305 -1.08 -4.08 -2.80
N THR A 306 -1.24 -5.09 -1.94
CA THR A 306 -2.18 -6.19 -2.20
C THR A 306 -3.61 -5.68 -2.31
N ALA A 307 -4.37 -6.19 -3.25
CA ALA A 307 -5.75 -5.77 -3.49
C ALA A 307 -6.64 -5.98 -2.25
N GLY A 308 -7.35 -4.93 -1.83
CA GLY A 308 -8.27 -4.96 -0.69
C GLY A 308 -7.58 -5.19 0.67
N ALA A 309 -6.28 -4.87 0.79
CA ALA A 309 -5.53 -5.09 2.04
C ALA A 309 -6.17 -4.37 3.23
N ASN A 310 -6.37 -5.11 4.31
CA ASN A 310 -7.02 -4.65 5.53
C ASN A 310 -6.09 -3.79 6.40
N HIS A 311 -6.70 -2.92 7.21
CA HIS A 311 -6.06 -2.27 8.35
C HIS A 311 -6.17 -3.14 9.60
N ILE A 312 -5.22 -2.99 10.51
CA ILE A 312 -5.26 -3.61 11.85
C ILE A 312 -5.01 -2.54 12.90
N ILE A 313 -5.92 -2.43 13.85
CA ILE A 313 -5.78 -1.56 15.01
C ILE A 313 -5.92 -2.40 16.28
N PRO A 314 -4.90 -2.42 17.16
CA PRO A 314 -4.99 -3.11 18.44
C PRO A 314 -5.96 -2.35 19.35
N VAL A 315 -6.85 -3.07 20.01
CA VAL A 315 -7.85 -2.49 20.92
C VAL A 315 -8.07 -3.36 22.15
N ASP A 316 -8.37 -2.75 23.26
CA ASP A 316 -8.90 -3.45 24.43
C ASP A 316 -10.42 -3.56 24.35
N LEU A 317 -10.96 -4.78 24.43
CA LEU A 317 -12.39 -5.03 24.32
C LEU A 317 -13.03 -5.25 25.68
N TYR A 318 -14.11 -4.51 25.93
CA TYR A 318 -15.05 -4.74 27.03
C TYR A 318 -16.42 -5.14 26.46
N LEU A 319 -16.99 -6.23 26.96
CA LEU A 319 -18.32 -6.69 26.60
C LEU A 319 -19.19 -6.78 27.85
N ASN A 320 -20.27 -6.00 27.89
CA ASN A 320 -21.15 -5.85 29.07
C ASN A 320 -20.34 -5.51 30.33
N GLY A 321 -19.44 -4.55 30.24
CA GLY A 321 -18.57 -4.10 31.32
C GLY A 321 -17.43 -5.05 31.71
N ASN A 322 -17.32 -6.22 31.07
CA ASN A 322 -16.27 -7.20 31.37
C ASN A 322 -15.13 -7.12 30.33
N TYR A 323 -13.91 -6.96 30.79
CA TYR A 323 -12.72 -6.97 29.96
C TYR A 323 -12.55 -8.33 29.28
N ARG A 324 -12.39 -8.34 27.97
CA ARG A 324 -12.24 -9.54 27.12
C ARG A 324 -10.82 -9.71 26.57
N GLY A 325 -9.93 -8.79 26.83
CA GLY A 325 -8.54 -8.82 26.39
C GLY A 325 -8.23 -7.94 25.19
N SER A 326 -7.05 -8.09 24.67
CA SER A 326 -6.54 -7.40 23.48
C SER A 326 -7.09 -8.04 22.20
N TYR A 327 -7.64 -7.24 21.31
CA TYR A 327 -8.19 -7.67 20.01
C TYR A 327 -7.57 -6.86 18.89
N ASN A 328 -7.70 -7.35 17.66
CA ASN A 328 -7.48 -6.52 16.48
C ASN A 328 -8.82 -6.11 15.87
N PHE A 329 -9.01 -4.81 15.72
CA PHE A 329 -10.12 -4.25 14.95
C PHE A 329 -9.72 -4.11 13.49
N THR A 330 -10.57 -4.56 12.57
CA THR A 330 -10.29 -4.57 11.12
C THR A 330 -11.59 -4.55 10.31
N GLU A 331 -11.49 -4.23 9.01
CA GLU A 331 -12.58 -4.36 8.06
C GLU A 331 -13.01 -5.82 7.89
N LYS A 332 -14.29 -6.04 7.65
CA LYS A 332 -14.78 -7.35 7.18
C LYS A 332 -14.51 -7.49 5.70
N VAL A 333 -13.86 -8.56 5.28
CA VAL A 333 -13.72 -8.89 3.86
C VAL A 333 -15.08 -9.06 3.21
N GLY A 334 -15.32 -8.33 2.12
CA GLY A 334 -16.56 -8.33 1.37
C GLY A 334 -16.59 -7.21 0.34
N ILE A 335 -17.61 -7.19 -0.54
CA ILE A 335 -17.81 -6.09 -1.47
C ILE A 335 -18.38 -4.90 -0.70
N SER A 336 -17.58 -3.86 -0.54
CA SER A 336 -17.93 -2.64 0.16
C SER A 336 -16.86 -1.57 0.00
N ASN A 337 -17.21 -0.30 0.25
CA ASN A 337 -16.28 0.83 0.15
C ASN A 337 -15.02 0.70 1.04
N ASN A 338 -15.14 0.00 2.17
CA ASN A 338 -14.04 -0.20 3.12
C ASN A 338 -13.35 -1.56 2.99
N SER A 339 -13.56 -2.30 1.91
CA SER A 339 -12.89 -3.56 1.61
C SER A 339 -12.67 -3.67 0.09
N ILE A 340 -13.46 -4.46 -0.61
CA ILE A 340 -13.37 -4.58 -2.08
C ILE A 340 -14.42 -3.66 -2.69
N ASP A 341 -13.98 -2.52 -3.24
CA ASP A 341 -14.87 -1.50 -3.81
C ASP A 341 -15.13 -1.80 -5.29
N ILE A 342 -16.09 -2.67 -5.54
CA ILE A 342 -16.56 -3.04 -6.89
C ILE A 342 -18.09 -3.05 -6.93
N ASP A 343 -18.67 -3.04 -8.13
CA ASP A 343 -20.10 -2.94 -8.36
C ASP A 343 -20.74 -4.32 -8.55
N GLU A 344 -21.49 -4.79 -7.55
CA GLU A 344 -22.19 -6.08 -7.56
C GLU A 344 -23.31 -6.15 -8.61
N GLU A 345 -23.95 -5.02 -8.90
CA GLU A 345 -25.06 -4.96 -9.88
C GLU A 345 -24.54 -5.15 -11.31
N ASN A 346 -23.34 -4.65 -11.59
CA ASN A 346 -22.68 -4.72 -12.89
C ASN A 346 -21.68 -5.89 -13.04
N GLY A 347 -21.93 -6.99 -12.31
CA GLY A 347 -21.15 -8.22 -12.44
C GLY A 347 -19.97 -8.36 -11.50
N GLY A 348 -19.84 -7.47 -10.52
CA GLY A 348 -18.88 -7.63 -9.43
C GLY A 348 -19.18 -8.89 -8.61
N VAL A 349 -18.16 -9.71 -8.35
CA VAL A 349 -18.28 -10.93 -7.54
C VAL A 349 -17.04 -11.14 -6.68
N LEU A 350 -17.27 -11.58 -5.45
CA LEU A 350 -16.24 -12.07 -4.55
C LEU A 350 -16.43 -13.55 -4.30
N LEU A 351 -15.39 -14.33 -4.55
CA LEU A 351 -15.31 -15.75 -4.26
C LEU A 351 -14.38 -16.01 -3.08
N GLU A 352 -14.67 -17.02 -2.31
CA GLU A 352 -13.79 -17.59 -1.30
C GLU A 352 -13.47 -19.03 -1.65
N LEU A 353 -12.20 -19.33 -1.84
CA LEU A 353 -11.74 -20.71 -1.94
C LEU A 353 -11.59 -21.24 -0.51
N ASP A 354 -12.52 -22.09 -0.07
CA ASP A 354 -12.54 -22.57 1.30
C ASP A 354 -13.11 -23.99 1.40
N GLN A 355 -12.35 -24.87 2.06
CA GLN A 355 -12.72 -26.27 2.26
C GLN A 355 -13.90 -26.46 3.19
N TYR A 356 -14.29 -25.49 4.00
CA TYR A 356 -15.52 -25.57 4.78
C TYR A 356 -16.75 -25.69 3.88
N TYR A 357 -16.70 -25.07 2.71
CA TYR A 357 -17.69 -25.21 1.65
C TYR A 357 -19.13 -25.06 2.18
N ASP A 358 -19.35 -24.03 2.97
CA ASP A 358 -20.54 -23.84 3.81
C ASP A 358 -21.54 -22.80 3.29
N GLU A 359 -21.23 -22.11 2.19
CA GLU A 359 -22.19 -21.18 1.56
C GLU A 359 -23.29 -21.91 0.79
N ASN A 360 -24.42 -21.24 0.60
CA ASN A 360 -25.54 -21.80 -0.17
C ASN A 360 -25.20 -21.92 -1.67
N TYR A 361 -24.55 -20.87 -2.21
CA TYR A 361 -24.11 -20.82 -3.60
C TYR A 361 -22.62 -21.13 -3.68
N LYS A 362 -22.32 -22.28 -4.25
CA LYS A 362 -20.97 -22.87 -4.28
C LYS A 362 -20.82 -23.88 -5.39
N PHE A 363 -19.56 -24.16 -5.77
CA PHE A 363 -19.22 -25.19 -6.75
C PHE A 363 -17.79 -25.68 -6.56
N TYR A 364 -17.49 -26.87 -7.07
CA TYR A 364 -16.11 -27.28 -7.29
C TYR A 364 -15.69 -26.88 -8.69
N SER A 365 -14.48 -26.32 -8.85
CA SER A 365 -13.92 -26.04 -10.17
C SER A 365 -13.66 -27.35 -10.94
N ASP A 366 -13.89 -27.34 -12.26
CA ASP A 366 -13.91 -28.57 -13.06
C ASP A 366 -12.53 -29.26 -13.14
N VAL A 367 -11.45 -28.49 -13.20
CA VAL A 367 -10.09 -29.02 -13.44
C VAL A 367 -9.28 -29.19 -12.15
N PHE A 368 -9.31 -28.19 -11.29
CA PHE A 368 -8.51 -28.19 -10.05
C PHE A 368 -9.28 -28.70 -8.84
N TYR A 369 -10.59 -28.89 -8.96
CA TYR A 369 -11.48 -29.27 -7.86
C TYR A 369 -11.38 -28.35 -6.64
N LEU A 370 -11.20 -27.03 -6.91
CA LEU A 370 -11.18 -26.02 -5.86
C LEU A 370 -12.58 -25.88 -5.26
N PRO A 371 -12.71 -25.87 -3.93
CA PRO A 371 -13.98 -25.56 -3.27
C PRO A 371 -14.24 -24.06 -3.34
N VAL A 372 -15.16 -23.63 -4.19
CA VAL A 372 -15.48 -22.23 -4.47
C VAL A 372 -16.81 -21.86 -3.83
N ASN A 373 -16.80 -20.91 -2.91
CA ASN A 373 -17.97 -20.28 -2.31
C ASN A 373 -18.20 -18.90 -2.93
N VAL A 374 -19.43 -18.54 -3.27
CA VAL A 374 -19.81 -17.17 -3.67
C VAL A 374 -20.13 -16.40 -2.38
N LYS A 375 -19.30 -15.41 -2.05
CA LYS A 375 -19.42 -14.60 -0.81
C LYS A 375 -20.26 -13.35 -1.01
N ASP A 376 -20.03 -12.66 -2.08
CA ASP A 376 -20.78 -11.48 -2.48
C ASP A 376 -20.92 -11.47 -4.01
N PRO A 377 -22.06 -11.03 -4.56
CA PRO A 377 -23.27 -10.62 -3.86
C PRO A 377 -23.94 -11.78 -3.12
N ASP A 378 -24.71 -11.44 -2.07
CA ASP A 378 -25.55 -12.48 -1.40
C ASP A 378 -26.72 -12.88 -2.29
N LEU A 379 -26.55 -13.99 -2.99
CA LEU A 379 -27.54 -14.54 -3.92
C LEU A 379 -28.82 -15.07 -3.23
N ASN A 380 -28.91 -15.04 -1.90
CA ASN A 380 -30.13 -15.37 -1.17
C ASN A 380 -31.03 -14.14 -0.94
N GLU A 381 -30.48 -12.93 -1.13
CA GLU A 381 -31.18 -11.65 -0.85
C GLU A 381 -31.48 -10.90 -2.15
N GLU A 382 -32.55 -10.10 -2.13
CA GLU A 382 -32.86 -9.19 -3.24
C GLU A 382 -31.84 -8.04 -3.35
N PRO A 383 -31.51 -7.56 -4.54
CA PRO A 383 -32.15 -7.92 -5.84
C PRO A 383 -31.60 -9.18 -6.49
N PHE A 384 -30.51 -9.77 -6.00
CA PHE A 384 -29.76 -10.85 -6.64
C PHE A 384 -30.46 -12.21 -6.60
N LYS A 385 -31.37 -12.41 -5.66
CA LYS A 385 -32.14 -13.64 -5.51
C LYS A 385 -33.01 -13.95 -6.74
N ALA A 386 -33.52 -12.91 -7.38
CA ALA A 386 -34.42 -13.06 -8.53
C ALA A 386 -33.75 -13.79 -9.71
N ASP A 387 -32.44 -13.59 -9.92
CA ASP A 387 -31.65 -14.15 -11.01
C ASP A 387 -30.48 -15.02 -10.54
N ALA A 388 -30.48 -15.42 -9.27
CA ALA A 388 -29.38 -16.14 -8.61
C ALA A 388 -28.88 -17.37 -9.39
N THR A 389 -29.81 -18.14 -10.01
CA THR A 389 -29.44 -19.33 -10.79
C THR A 389 -28.65 -18.99 -12.04
N GLU A 390 -29.02 -17.92 -12.76
CA GLU A 390 -28.28 -17.50 -13.96
C GLU A 390 -26.95 -16.85 -13.59
N ARG A 391 -26.91 -16.01 -12.54
CA ARG A 391 -25.67 -15.45 -12.01
C ARG A 391 -24.70 -16.55 -11.60
N MET A 392 -25.17 -17.56 -10.89
CA MET A 392 -24.34 -18.70 -10.46
C MET A 392 -23.73 -19.45 -11.65
N LYS A 393 -24.50 -19.62 -12.73
CA LYS A 393 -24.02 -20.25 -13.96
C LYS A 393 -22.95 -19.41 -14.64
N ILE A 394 -23.12 -18.09 -14.72
CA ILE A 394 -22.13 -17.17 -15.30
C ILE A 394 -20.84 -17.20 -14.47
N ILE A 395 -20.94 -17.06 -13.15
CA ILE A 395 -19.80 -17.09 -12.22
C ILE A 395 -19.01 -18.39 -12.38
N LYS A 396 -19.70 -19.53 -12.32
CA LYS A 396 -19.08 -20.87 -12.46
C LYS A 396 -18.41 -21.03 -13.82
N ASN A 397 -19.06 -20.61 -14.90
CA ASN A 397 -18.51 -20.72 -16.24
C ASN A 397 -17.27 -19.84 -16.43
N ASP A 398 -17.30 -18.60 -15.97
CA ASP A 398 -16.16 -17.68 -16.07
C ASP A 398 -14.95 -18.21 -15.29
N PHE A 399 -15.14 -18.60 -14.02
CA PHE A 399 -14.05 -19.15 -13.20
C PHE A 399 -13.48 -20.47 -13.77
N ASN A 400 -14.34 -21.33 -14.31
CA ASN A 400 -13.88 -22.55 -14.97
C ASN A 400 -13.15 -22.28 -16.28
N THR A 401 -13.54 -21.26 -17.02
CA THR A 401 -12.79 -20.80 -18.23
C THR A 401 -11.37 -20.41 -17.85
N PHE A 402 -11.20 -19.62 -16.79
CA PHE A 402 -9.89 -19.30 -16.24
C PHE A 402 -9.10 -20.55 -15.81
N CYS A 403 -9.70 -21.45 -15.06
CA CYS A 403 -9.07 -22.70 -14.62
C CYS A 403 -8.64 -23.60 -15.80
N ASN A 404 -9.47 -23.66 -16.84
CA ASN A 404 -9.18 -24.43 -18.06
C ASN A 404 -8.00 -23.81 -18.85
N ALA A 405 -7.98 -22.48 -18.99
CA ALA A 405 -6.87 -21.76 -19.61
C ALA A 405 -5.54 -22.02 -18.87
N LEU A 406 -5.58 -21.95 -17.53
CA LEU A 406 -4.42 -22.23 -16.68
C LEU A 406 -3.93 -23.69 -16.84
N ASN A 407 -4.85 -24.66 -16.86
CA ASN A 407 -4.49 -26.07 -17.02
C ASN A 407 -3.88 -26.37 -18.40
N LYS A 408 -4.37 -25.69 -19.43
CA LYS A 408 -3.84 -25.78 -20.79
C LYS A 408 -2.57 -24.95 -20.96
N LYS A 409 -2.19 -24.13 -20.01
CA LYS A 409 -1.08 -23.15 -20.04
C LYS A 409 -1.23 -22.12 -21.14
N ILE A 410 -2.44 -21.68 -21.43
CA ILE A 410 -2.78 -20.87 -22.60
C ILE A 410 -3.57 -19.65 -22.17
N GLY A 411 -2.99 -18.46 -22.28
CA GLY A 411 -3.66 -17.17 -22.14
C GLY A 411 -4.33 -16.91 -20.79
N TYR A 412 -4.01 -17.69 -19.76
CA TYR A 412 -4.61 -17.50 -18.43
C TYR A 412 -4.18 -16.19 -17.77
N GLU A 413 -3.02 -15.65 -18.13
CA GLU A 413 -2.50 -14.36 -17.67
C GLU A 413 -3.39 -13.18 -18.10
N PHE A 414 -4.21 -13.36 -19.13
CA PHE A 414 -5.19 -12.36 -19.55
C PHE A 414 -6.52 -12.48 -18.79
N LYS A 415 -6.71 -13.58 -18.07
CA LYS A 415 -7.87 -13.84 -17.23
C LYS A 415 -7.59 -13.59 -15.75
N MET A 416 -6.43 -13.04 -15.41
CA MET A 416 -6.11 -12.62 -14.05
C MET A 416 -5.26 -11.35 -14.04
N ASP A 417 -5.32 -10.61 -12.95
CA ASP A 417 -4.37 -9.55 -12.64
C ASP A 417 -3.07 -10.20 -12.12
N VAL A 418 -2.05 -10.23 -12.98
CA VAL A 418 -0.76 -10.88 -12.69
C VAL A 418 -0.04 -10.17 -11.54
N ASP A 419 -0.12 -8.85 -11.47
CA ASP A 419 0.54 -8.07 -10.43
C ASP A 419 -0.15 -8.22 -9.07
N ALA A 420 -1.48 -8.21 -9.05
CA ALA A 420 -2.24 -8.49 -7.85
C ALA A 420 -1.97 -9.92 -7.33
N PHE A 421 -1.90 -10.90 -8.24
CA PHE A 421 -1.52 -12.26 -7.88
C PHE A 421 -0.10 -12.35 -7.29
N ALA A 422 0.87 -11.69 -7.91
CA ALA A 422 2.25 -11.69 -7.44
C ALA A 422 2.38 -11.09 -6.02
N ARG A 423 1.68 -9.97 -5.75
CA ARG A 423 1.62 -9.34 -4.42
C ARG A 423 0.92 -10.24 -3.40
N PHE A 424 -0.21 -10.81 -3.76
CA PHE A 424 -0.93 -11.76 -2.92
C PHE A 424 -0.05 -12.97 -2.56
N LEU A 425 0.62 -13.57 -3.55
CA LEU A 425 1.47 -14.73 -3.35
C LEU A 425 2.69 -14.38 -2.49
N MET A 426 3.32 -13.23 -2.73
CA MET A 426 4.46 -12.75 -1.95
C MET A 426 4.15 -12.69 -0.46
N VAL A 427 3.01 -12.11 -0.06
CA VAL A 427 2.62 -12.02 1.36
C VAL A 427 2.39 -13.41 1.95
N ASN A 428 1.68 -14.29 1.24
CA ASN A 428 1.46 -15.65 1.70
C ASN A 428 2.77 -16.46 1.82
N ASP A 429 3.74 -16.19 0.94
CA ASP A 429 5.05 -16.83 1.01
C ASP A 429 5.92 -16.26 2.13
N LEU A 430 5.88 -14.94 2.37
CA LEU A 430 6.58 -14.30 3.49
C LEU A 430 6.20 -14.94 4.84
N ILE A 431 4.92 -15.15 5.05
CA ILE A 431 4.42 -15.75 6.30
C ILE A 431 4.39 -17.29 6.27
N LEU A 432 4.71 -17.91 5.14
CA LEU A 432 4.55 -19.35 4.90
C LEU A 432 3.11 -19.82 5.20
N ASN A 433 2.13 -19.23 4.54
CA ASN A 433 0.72 -19.62 4.68
C ASN A 433 0.44 -20.96 3.97
N LEU A 434 0.63 -22.05 4.67
CA LEU A 434 0.42 -23.39 4.13
C LEU A 434 -1.06 -23.72 3.88
N GLU A 435 -2.01 -22.92 4.37
CA GLU A 435 -3.44 -23.09 4.09
C GLU A 435 -3.78 -22.93 2.60
N LEU A 436 -2.95 -22.23 1.82
CA LEU A 436 -3.11 -22.20 0.37
C LEU A 436 -3.08 -23.59 -0.28
N GLY A 437 -2.45 -24.57 0.35
CA GLY A 437 -2.35 -25.95 -0.16
C GLY A 437 -3.68 -26.66 -0.25
N HIS A 438 -4.55 -26.45 0.71
CA HIS A 438 -5.97 -26.86 0.75
C HIS A 438 -6.79 -25.61 1.08
N PRO A 439 -7.17 -24.81 0.11
CA PRO A 439 -7.46 -23.42 0.34
C PRO A 439 -8.53 -23.21 1.40
N LYS A 440 -8.26 -22.28 2.31
CA LYS A 440 -9.18 -21.71 3.28
C LYS A 440 -9.01 -20.21 3.28
N SER A 441 -10.09 -19.49 3.55
CA SER A 441 -10.09 -18.03 3.66
C SER A 441 -9.27 -17.33 2.55
N THR A 442 -9.29 -17.92 1.34
CA THR A 442 -8.54 -17.46 0.18
C THR A 442 -9.48 -16.74 -0.76
N TYR A 443 -9.32 -15.43 -0.88
CA TYR A 443 -10.24 -14.58 -1.62
C TYR A 443 -9.74 -14.27 -3.03
N VAL A 444 -10.69 -14.28 -3.97
CA VAL A 444 -10.47 -13.86 -5.35
C VAL A 444 -11.75 -13.19 -5.87
N TYR A 445 -11.61 -12.08 -6.58
CA TYR A 445 -12.76 -11.33 -7.07
C TYR A 445 -12.62 -10.95 -8.54
N SER A 446 -13.73 -10.64 -9.18
CA SER A 446 -13.77 -10.01 -10.50
C SER A 446 -14.76 -8.85 -10.48
N LYS A 447 -14.46 -7.81 -11.26
CA LYS A 447 -15.32 -6.61 -11.37
C LYS A 447 -16.51 -6.82 -12.29
N ASN A 448 -16.43 -7.74 -13.24
CA ASN A 448 -17.35 -7.86 -14.37
C ASN A 448 -17.45 -9.31 -14.89
N VAL A 449 -17.80 -10.25 -14.01
CA VAL A 449 -17.95 -11.67 -14.37
C VAL A 449 -18.90 -11.82 -15.57
N GLY A 450 -18.48 -12.63 -16.54
CA GLY A 450 -19.25 -12.90 -17.76
C GLY A 450 -18.98 -11.92 -18.89
N ASP A 451 -18.21 -10.85 -18.65
CA ASP A 451 -17.68 -9.99 -19.70
C ASP A 451 -16.43 -10.60 -20.33
N VAL A 452 -16.17 -10.31 -21.59
CA VAL A 452 -14.97 -10.78 -22.30
C VAL A 452 -13.68 -10.27 -21.68
N SER A 453 -13.72 -9.07 -21.08
CA SER A 453 -12.62 -8.43 -20.36
C SER A 453 -12.52 -8.87 -18.89
N SER A 454 -13.37 -9.81 -18.43
CA SER A 454 -13.35 -10.30 -17.06
C SER A 454 -11.98 -10.86 -16.70
N SER A 455 -11.44 -10.40 -15.57
CA SER A 455 -10.19 -10.90 -15.00
C SER A 455 -10.33 -11.12 -13.50
N TRP A 456 -9.62 -12.11 -12.99
CA TRP A 456 -9.63 -12.48 -11.58
C TRP A 456 -8.49 -11.78 -10.83
N VAL A 457 -8.81 -11.15 -9.73
CA VAL A 457 -7.90 -10.43 -8.85
C VAL A 457 -7.77 -11.20 -7.54
N PHE A 458 -6.56 -11.59 -7.16
CA PHE A 458 -6.29 -12.29 -5.90
C PHE A 458 -6.12 -11.30 -4.76
N GLY A 459 -6.84 -11.55 -3.67
CA GLY A 459 -6.89 -10.72 -2.48
C GLY A 459 -8.33 -10.47 -2.01
N PRO A 460 -8.46 -9.88 -0.80
CA PRO A 460 -7.40 -9.56 0.14
C PRO A 460 -6.75 -10.81 0.78
N VAL A 461 -5.60 -10.63 1.42
CA VAL A 461 -5.06 -11.66 2.31
C VAL A 461 -5.83 -11.67 3.61
N TRP A 462 -6.04 -12.84 4.19
CA TRP A 462 -6.85 -13.01 5.40
C TRP A 462 -6.42 -14.26 6.17
N ASP A 463 -6.72 -14.29 7.49
CA ASP A 463 -6.54 -15.46 8.37
C ASP A 463 -5.07 -15.89 8.46
N LEU A 464 -4.17 -14.94 8.84
CA LEU A 464 -2.72 -15.07 8.76
C LEU A 464 -2.09 -15.67 10.03
N ASP A 465 -2.90 -16.07 11.00
CA ASP A 465 -2.46 -16.60 12.29
C ASP A 465 -1.94 -18.05 12.23
N TRP A 466 -2.08 -18.73 11.10
CA TRP A 466 -1.47 -20.06 10.84
C TRP A 466 -0.12 -19.99 10.11
N GLY A 467 0.38 -18.79 9.82
CA GLY A 467 1.68 -18.57 9.25
C GLY A 467 2.83 -18.63 10.27
N TYR A 468 4.02 -18.24 9.84
CA TYR A 468 5.25 -18.07 10.65
C TYR A 468 5.80 -19.32 11.31
N GLY A 469 5.35 -20.50 11.00
CA GLY A 469 5.87 -21.79 11.47
C GLY A 469 6.07 -21.99 12.98
N TYR A 470 6.58 -20.98 13.68
CA TYR A 470 6.85 -21.01 15.12
C TYR A 470 5.59 -20.79 15.98
N GLU A 471 4.58 -20.12 15.45
CA GLU A 471 3.26 -19.95 16.12
C GLU A 471 2.51 -21.27 16.28
N ASN A 472 3.13 -22.34 16.02
CA ASN A 472 2.60 -23.58 15.61
C ASN A 472 2.18 -24.48 16.77
N HIS A 473 0.93 -24.42 17.10
CA HIS A 473 0.30 -25.39 18.01
C HIS A 473 -0.31 -26.60 17.29
N HIS A 474 -0.22 -26.64 15.96
CA HIS A 474 -0.86 -27.66 15.13
C HIS A 474 0.12 -28.37 14.20
N ASN A 475 0.14 -29.68 14.24
CA ASN A 475 1.00 -30.54 13.41
C ASN A 475 0.81 -30.39 11.90
N TYR A 476 -0.30 -29.77 11.45
CA TYR A 476 -0.61 -29.63 10.03
C TYR A 476 0.16 -28.54 9.28
N TYR A 477 0.54 -27.47 9.98
CA TYR A 477 1.10 -26.27 9.35
C TYR A 477 2.55 -26.03 9.78
N GLN A 478 3.23 -27.09 10.27
CA GLN A 478 4.63 -26.98 10.67
C GLN A 478 5.53 -26.80 9.46
N GLY A 479 6.27 -25.69 9.47
CA GLY A 479 7.30 -25.40 8.48
C GLY A 479 8.29 -24.41 9.06
N GLY A 480 9.57 -24.67 8.88
CA GLY A 480 10.61 -23.70 9.21
C GLY A 480 10.66 -22.57 8.18
N ALA A 481 11.34 -21.48 8.51
CA ALA A 481 11.53 -20.32 7.62
C ALA A 481 12.14 -20.70 6.25
N THR A 482 12.85 -21.82 6.17
CA THR A 482 13.47 -22.37 4.96
C THR A 482 12.59 -23.37 4.20
N THR A 483 11.33 -23.51 4.56
CA THR A 483 10.38 -24.39 3.86
C THR A 483 9.79 -23.70 2.64
N SER A 484 9.75 -24.38 1.47
CA SER A 484 9.04 -23.84 0.30
C SER A 484 7.54 -23.84 0.52
N LEU A 485 6.85 -22.75 0.15
CA LEU A 485 5.39 -22.66 0.17
C LEU A 485 4.72 -23.81 -0.62
N PHE A 486 5.37 -24.27 -1.69
CA PHE A 486 4.91 -25.34 -2.54
C PHE A 486 5.76 -26.63 -2.41
N SER A 487 6.35 -26.88 -1.23
CA SER A 487 7.11 -28.11 -1.01
C SER A 487 6.25 -29.36 -1.25
N LYS A 488 6.91 -30.49 -1.51
CA LYS A 488 6.20 -31.77 -1.74
C LYS A 488 5.40 -32.20 -0.51
N ASP A 489 5.89 -31.83 0.67
CA ASP A 489 5.27 -32.20 1.95
C ASP A 489 4.00 -31.40 2.24
N THR A 490 3.79 -30.28 1.53
CA THR A 490 2.56 -29.50 1.49
C THR A 490 1.64 -29.92 0.32
N SER A 491 1.84 -31.08 -0.26
CA SER A 491 1.03 -31.62 -1.36
C SER A 491 -0.41 -31.93 -0.95
N PHE A 492 -0.97 -31.15 -0.04
CA PHE A 492 -2.36 -31.22 0.38
C PHE A 492 -3.29 -30.70 -0.72
N GLY A 493 -3.23 -31.31 -1.86
CA GLY A 493 -4.36 -31.24 -2.73
C GLY A 493 -4.38 -30.05 -3.70
N ASN A 494 -5.56 -29.57 -3.86
CA ASN A 494 -6.02 -28.81 -5.02
C ASN A 494 -5.41 -27.40 -5.09
N GLY A 495 -5.24 -26.75 -3.94
CA GLY A 495 -4.64 -25.42 -3.85
C GLY A 495 -3.18 -25.41 -4.26
N THR A 496 -2.35 -26.32 -3.73
CA THR A 496 -0.93 -26.41 -4.12
C THR A 496 -0.77 -26.55 -5.63
N ARG A 497 -1.59 -27.43 -6.25
CA ARG A 497 -1.56 -27.64 -7.71
C ARG A 497 -1.94 -26.36 -8.47
N PHE A 498 -2.98 -25.67 -8.01
CA PHE A 498 -3.50 -24.46 -8.62
C PHE A 498 -2.50 -23.29 -8.52
N PHE A 499 -2.06 -22.96 -7.31
CA PHE A 499 -1.15 -21.83 -7.10
C PHE A 499 0.23 -22.07 -7.70
N ARG A 500 0.72 -23.31 -7.67
CA ARG A 500 1.96 -23.68 -8.36
C ARG A 500 1.83 -23.53 -9.87
N ALA A 501 0.68 -23.88 -10.47
CA ALA A 501 0.44 -23.68 -11.89
C ALA A 501 0.37 -22.18 -12.25
N LEU A 502 -0.30 -21.36 -11.44
CA LEU A 502 -0.36 -19.90 -11.62
C LEU A 502 1.04 -19.28 -11.66
N LEU A 503 1.91 -19.67 -10.74
CA LEU A 503 3.27 -19.13 -10.68
C LEU A 503 4.15 -19.65 -11.82
N ASN A 504 4.14 -20.98 -12.07
CA ASN A 504 5.20 -21.61 -12.86
C ASN A 504 4.88 -21.78 -14.34
N ASN A 505 3.62 -21.63 -14.77
CA ASN A 505 3.27 -21.84 -16.16
C ASN A 505 3.59 -20.65 -17.08
N SER A 506 4.00 -19.50 -16.53
CA SER A 506 4.33 -18.30 -17.30
C SER A 506 5.53 -17.56 -16.71
N ASP A 507 6.47 -17.17 -17.56
CA ASP A 507 7.60 -16.34 -17.17
C ASP A 507 7.17 -14.93 -16.76
N ARG A 508 6.07 -14.42 -17.34
CA ARG A 508 5.47 -13.15 -16.93
C ARG A 508 5.07 -13.19 -15.45
N THR A 509 4.42 -14.26 -15.00
CA THR A 509 4.02 -14.40 -13.60
C THR A 509 5.23 -14.55 -12.67
N LYS A 510 6.23 -15.33 -13.07
CA LYS A 510 7.48 -15.46 -12.29
C LYS A 510 8.24 -14.15 -12.21
N LYS A 511 8.37 -13.41 -13.33
CA LYS A 511 9.02 -12.09 -13.37
C LYS A 511 8.27 -11.09 -12.47
N ALA A 512 6.93 -11.05 -12.51
CA ALA A 512 6.13 -10.22 -11.62
C ALA A 512 6.34 -10.58 -10.14
N TYR A 513 6.36 -11.86 -9.81
CA TYR A 513 6.62 -12.34 -8.46
C TYR A 513 8.02 -11.98 -7.97
N TYR A 514 9.06 -12.18 -8.78
CA TYR A 514 10.42 -11.74 -8.48
C TYR A 514 10.49 -10.23 -8.27
N ARG A 515 9.85 -9.44 -9.13
CA ARG A 515 9.82 -7.98 -9.04
C ARG A 515 9.22 -7.49 -7.72
N VAL A 516 8.10 -8.07 -7.28
CA VAL A 516 7.49 -7.73 -5.98
C VAL A 516 8.46 -8.00 -4.84
N TRP A 517 9.13 -9.16 -4.82
CA TRP A 517 10.14 -9.48 -3.83
C TRP A 517 11.33 -8.53 -3.86
N TYR A 518 11.83 -8.22 -5.05
CA TYR A 518 12.98 -7.34 -5.24
C TYR A 518 12.72 -5.95 -4.65
N TYR A 519 11.61 -5.31 -5.03
CA TYR A 519 11.28 -3.98 -4.51
C TYR A 519 10.87 -4.02 -3.03
N PHE A 520 10.18 -5.06 -2.59
CA PHE A 520 9.87 -5.20 -1.17
C PHE A 520 11.14 -5.23 -0.32
N MET A 521 12.16 -5.97 -0.71
CA MET A 521 13.43 -6.04 0.02
C MET A 521 14.20 -4.73 -0.02
N GLN A 522 14.10 -3.95 -1.09
CA GLN A 522 14.79 -2.67 -1.22
C GLN A 522 14.07 -1.52 -0.51
N ASP A 523 12.76 -1.45 -0.64
CA ASP A 523 12.01 -0.24 -0.32
C ASP A 523 11.13 -0.39 0.94
N SER A 524 10.76 -1.61 1.31
CA SER A 524 9.69 -1.84 2.31
C SER A 524 10.06 -2.79 3.46
N TYR A 525 11.07 -3.63 3.30
CA TYR A 525 11.40 -4.65 4.31
C TYR A 525 11.82 -4.04 5.63
N GLN A 526 12.67 -3.00 5.59
CA GLN A 526 13.07 -2.31 6.80
C GLN A 526 11.86 -1.63 7.48
N GLU A 527 10.95 -1.04 6.70
CA GLU A 527 9.72 -0.48 7.25
C GLU A 527 8.85 -1.53 7.95
N LEU A 528 8.78 -2.75 7.39
CA LEU A 528 8.08 -3.85 8.05
C LEU A 528 8.72 -4.23 9.39
N LEU A 529 10.06 -4.34 9.45
CA LEU A 529 10.77 -4.63 10.69
C LEU A 529 10.59 -3.55 11.75
N ASP A 530 10.62 -2.30 11.34
CA ASP A 530 10.37 -1.16 12.22
C ASP A 530 8.91 -1.13 12.71
N TYR A 531 7.95 -1.45 11.82
CA TYR A 531 6.54 -1.59 12.21
C TYR A 531 6.34 -2.71 13.23
N VAL A 532 7.02 -3.84 13.09
CA VAL A 532 6.95 -4.94 14.08
C VAL A 532 7.35 -4.44 15.46
N GLN A 533 8.41 -3.64 15.56
CA GLN A 533 8.85 -3.05 16.82
C GLN A 533 7.86 -1.98 17.31
N ASP A 534 7.51 -1.01 16.47
CA ASP A 534 6.61 0.09 16.80
C ASP A 534 5.23 -0.42 17.26
N TYR A 535 4.70 -1.45 16.58
CA TYR A 535 3.41 -2.08 16.95
C TYR A 535 3.51 -2.81 18.30
N PHE A 536 4.61 -3.54 18.52
CA PHE A 536 4.85 -4.23 19.77
C PHE A 536 4.91 -3.25 20.94
N ASP A 537 5.73 -2.21 20.83
CA ASP A 537 5.91 -1.19 21.88
C ASP A 537 4.59 -0.51 22.22
N TYR A 538 3.77 -0.22 21.21
CA TYR A 538 2.45 0.38 21.41
C TYR A 538 1.44 -0.58 22.06
N ALA A 539 1.39 -1.84 21.65
CA ALA A 539 0.38 -2.80 22.07
C ALA A 539 0.77 -3.65 23.30
N GLN A 540 2.04 -3.64 23.73
CA GLN A 540 2.56 -4.49 24.80
C GLN A 540 1.76 -4.39 26.10
N PRO A 541 1.33 -3.20 26.61
CA PRO A 541 0.51 -3.12 27.83
C PRO A 541 -0.80 -3.90 27.69
N SER A 542 -1.46 -3.83 26.54
CA SER A 542 -2.66 -4.59 26.23
C SER A 542 -2.41 -6.10 26.16
N PHE A 543 -1.26 -6.51 25.60
CA PHE A 543 -0.86 -7.92 25.57
C PHE A 543 -0.61 -8.50 26.96
N ILE A 544 0.02 -7.73 27.85
CA ILE A 544 0.23 -8.13 29.25
C ILE A 544 -1.12 -8.31 29.96
N ASN A 545 -2.05 -7.36 29.82
CA ASN A 545 -3.38 -7.47 30.39
C ASN A 545 -4.16 -8.67 29.83
N ASN A 546 -4.03 -8.93 28.51
CA ASN A 546 -4.61 -10.09 27.87
C ASN A 546 -4.04 -11.41 28.42
N ALA A 547 -2.74 -11.48 28.67
CA ALA A 547 -2.10 -12.68 29.22
C ALA A 547 -2.63 -13.04 30.59
N GLN A 548 -2.88 -12.05 31.46
CA GLN A 548 -3.41 -12.29 32.80
C GLN A 548 -4.74 -13.06 32.81
N ILE A 549 -5.59 -12.85 31.80
CA ILE A 549 -6.91 -13.52 31.75
C ILE A 549 -6.94 -14.76 30.85
N TRP A 550 -6.03 -14.89 29.87
CA TRP A 550 -6.10 -15.96 28.88
C TRP A 550 -4.91 -16.91 28.88
N ARG A 551 -3.75 -16.52 29.44
CA ARG A 551 -2.50 -17.27 29.36
C ARG A 551 -1.89 -17.62 30.72
N GLY A 552 -2.22 -16.87 31.76
CA GLY A 552 -1.63 -16.99 33.10
C GLY A 552 -0.28 -16.26 33.23
N ASP A 553 0.36 -16.45 34.37
CA ASP A 553 1.65 -15.81 34.68
C ASP A 553 2.79 -16.42 33.86
N GLY A 554 3.82 -15.61 33.55
CA GLY A 554 5.03 -16.06 32.89
C GLY A 554 4.98 -16.07 31.35
N TYR A 555 4.08 -15.31 30.76
CA TYR A 555 3.99 -15.15 29.32
C TYR A 555 4.97 -14.05 28.87
N TYR A 556 5.96 -14.39 28.06
CA TYR A 556 7.09 -13.51 27.72
C TYR A 556 6.98 -13.03 26.27
N TYR A 557 6.28 -11.93 26.04
CA TYR A 557 6.06 -11.38 24.69
C TYR A 557 7.35 -10.94 24.00
N ASP A 558 8.37 -10.48 24.74
CA ASP A 558 9.67 -10.09 24.18
C ASP A 558 10.34 -11.25 23.42
N LEU A 559 10.23 -12.48 23.93
CA LEU A 559 10.75 -13.66 23.24
C LEU A 559 10.02 -13.94 21.92
N TYR A 560 8.71 -13.70 21.88
CA TYR A 560 7.94 -13.86 20.66
C TYR A 560 8.22 -12.77 19.64
N LEU A 561 8.52 -11.54 20.09
CA LEU A 561 9.02 -10.47 19.22
C LEU A 561 10.34 -10.85 18.56
N GLU A 562 11.31 -11.35 19.34
CA GLU A 562 12.58 -11.83 18.80
C GLU A 562 12.41 -12.99 17.83
N ASP A 563 11.52 -13.94 18.14
CA ASP A 563 11.20 -15.07 17.26
C ASP A 563 10.61 -14.62 15.92
N ILE A 564 9.70 -13.67 15.92
CA ILE A 564 9.10 -13.12 14.68
C ILE A 564 10.14 -12.37 13.83
N ARG A 565 11.01 -11.57 14.47
CA ARG A 565 12.07 -10.85 13.74
C ARG A 565 13.05 -11.83 13.10
N ARG A 566 13.50 -12.83 13.86
CA ARG A 566 14.36 -13.90 13.34
C ARG A 566 13.69 -14.66 12.21
N TRP A 567 12.37 -14.99 12.32
CA TRP A 567 11.61 -15.61 11.25
C TRP A 567 11.65 -14.79 9.96
N LEU A 568 11.34 -13.49 10.05
CA LEU A 568 11.30 -12.60 8.88
C LEU A 568 12.68 -12.54 8.21
N ASP A 569 13.77 -12.41 8.98
CA ASP A 569 15.12 -12.38 8.44
C ASP A 569 15.51 -13.71 7.75
N GLU A 570 15.30 -14.83 8.42
CA GLU A 570 15.60 -16.14 7.87
C GLU A 570 14.75 -16.45 6.62
N ARG A 571 13.46 -16.06 6.67
CA ARG A 571 12.51 -16.31 5.59
C ARG A 571 12.85 -15.53 4.34
N THR A 572 13.03 -14.22 4.47
CA THR A 572 13.36 -13.34 3.34
C THR A 572 14.71 -13.70 2.73
N MET A 573 15.71 -13.98 3.57
CA MET A 573 17.02 -14.43 3.10
C MET A 573 16.92 -15.76 2.33
N TRP A 574 16.16 -16.72 2.84
CA TRP A 574 15.97 -17.99 2.17
C TRP A 574 15.28 -17.83 0.82
N ILE A 575 14.19 -17.05 0.76
CA ILE A 575 13.44 -16.81 -0.49
C ILE A 575 14.33 -16.13 -1.53
N MET A 576 15.03 -15.06 -1.16
CA MET A 576 15.90 -14.32 -2.09
C MET A 576 17.04 -15.18 -2.65
N ASN A 577 17.47 -16.20 -1.92
CA ASN A 577 18.48 -17.16 -2.39
C ASN A 577 17.92 -18.28 -3.29
N HIS A 578 16.60 -18.45 -3.34
CA HIS A 578 15.96 -19.56 -4.07
C HIS A 578 14.99 -19.10 -5.18
N ILE A 579 14.65 -17.81 -5.21
CA ILE A 579 13.80 -17.24 -6.26
C ILE A 579 14.57 -17.13 -7.57
N GLU A 580 13.90 -17.40 -8.69
CA GLU A 580 14.47 -17.20 -10.03
C GLU A 580 14.64 -15.70 -10.31
N ILE A 581 15.86 -15.29 -10.69
CA ILE A 581 16.23 -13.89 -10.90
C ILE A 581 15.90 -13.47 -12.33
N TYR A 582 15.28 -12.32 -12.51
CA TYR A 582 14.90 -11.73 -13.78
C TYR A 582 15.53 -10.35 -13.96
N ASP A 583 15.86 -10.00 -15.20
CA ASP A 583 16.24 -8.62 -15.55
C ASP A 583 14.99 -7.71 -15.48
N LEU A 584 15.03 -6.74 -14.59
CA LEU A 584 13.96 -5.75 -14.39
C LEU A 584 14.20 -4.43 -15.15
N SER A 585 15.32 -4.30 -15.87
CA SER A 585 15.64 -3.10 -16.66
C SER A 585 14.81 -3.02 -17.95
N GLU A 586 14.31 -4.14 -18.46
CA GLU A 586 13.40 -4.15 -19.60
C GLU A 586 12.00 -3.70 -19.16
N PRO A 587 11.42 -2.68 -19.82
CA PRO A 587 10.06 -2.27 -19.55
C PRO A 587 9.14 -3.48 -19.75
N GLU A 588 8.22 -3.66 -18.81
CA GLU A 588 7.17 -4.65 -19.00
C GLU A 588 6.37 -4.30 -20.24
N PRO A 589 5.99 -5.30 -21.04
CA PRO A 589 4.98 -5.07 -22.05
C PRO A 589 3.75 -4.51 -21.31
N GLN A 590 3.36 -3.28 -21.64
CA GLN A 590 2.18 -2.62 -21.06
C GLN A 590 1.01 -3.61 -21.07
N PRO A 591 0.14 -3.65 -20.04
CA PRO A 591 -1.04 -4.47 -20.10
C PRO A 591 -1.80 -4.05 -21.35
N TYR A 592 -1.86 -4.96 -22.29
CA TYR A 592 -2.52 -4.73 -23.55
C TYR A 592 -4.01 -4.56 -23.30
N ASP A 593 -4.65 -3.59 -23.96
CA ASP A 593 -6.10 -3.55 -24.07
C ASP A 593 -6.58 -4.85 -24.71
N VAL A 594 -6.95 -5.81 -23.88
CA VAL A 594 -7.49 -7.09 -24.34
C VAL A 594 -8.89 -6.84 -24.85
N GLN A 595 -9.02 -6.68 -26.15
CA GLN A 595 -10.32 -6.79 -26.79
C GLN A 595 -10.55 -8.24 -27.23
N GLU A 596 -11.52 -8.87 -26.55
CA GLU A 596 -12.17 -10.14 -26.87
C GLU A 596 -11.44 -11.45 -26.53
N VAL A 597 -12.08 -12.27 -25.72
CA VAL A 597 -11.74 -13.67 -25.44
C VAL A 597 -12.98 -14.58 -25.59
N TYR A 598 -12.83 -15.50 -26.41
CA TYR A 598 -13.48 -16.77 -26.76
C TYR A 598 -14.93 -17.11 -26.41
N SER A 599 -15.63 -17.52 -27.43
CA SER A 599 -16.75 -18.47 -27.33
C SER A 599 -16.43 -19.87 -27.86
N ASN A 600 -15.25 -20.10 -28.46
CA ASN A 600 -14.91 -21.38 -29.13
C ASN A 600 -13.44 -21.79 -28.87
N PRO A 601 -13.11 -23.08 -28.69
CA PRO A 601 -11.71 -23.54 -28.50
C PRO A 601 -10.77 -23.27 -29.68
N GLU A 602 -11.31 -22.91 -30.84
CA GLU A 602 -10.54 -22.58 -32.06
C GLU A 602 -10.30 -21.08 -32.24
N ASP A 603 -10.82 -20.23 -31.36
CA ASP A 603 -10.75 -18.77 -31.49
C ASP A 603 -9.37 -18.21 -31.15
N LEU A 604 -8.92 -17.24 -31.97
CA LEU A 604 -7.68 -16.50 -31.78
C LEU A 604 -7.78 -15.48 -30.64
N VAL A 605 -6.74 -15.36 -29.80
CA VAL A 605 -6.49 -14.17 -28.98
C VAL A 605 -5.58 -13.22 -29.74
N ILE A 606 -6.04 -11.98 -29.89
CA ILE A 606 -5.29 -10.97 -30.61
C ILE A 606 -5.10 -9.78 -29.70
N VAL A 607 -3.83 -9.42 -29.47
CA VAL A 607 -3.44 -8.33 -28.59
C VAL A 607 -2.72 -7.29 -29.42
N GLY A 608 -3.27 -6.08 -29.46
CA GLY A 608 -2.66 -4.92 -30.12
C GLY A 608 -1.76 -4.14 -29.16
N GLY A 609 -0.71 -3.50 -29.71
CA GLY A 609 0.25 -2.69 -28.98
C GLY A 609 1.29 -2.15 -29.97
N GLU A 610 2.53 -1.92 -29.54
CA GLU A 610 3.65 -1.67 -30.49
C GLU A 610 3.93 -2.88 -31.39
N VAL A 611 3.53 -4.06 -30.94
CA VAL A 611 3.58 -5.33 -31.69
C VAL A 611 2.25 -6.03 -31.49
N VAL A 612 1.67 -6.59 -32.54
CA VAL A 612 0.47 -7.42 -32.45
C VAL A 612 0.88 -8.84 -32.08
N SER A 613 0.38 -9.33 -30.96
CA SER A 613 0.52 -10.73 -30.53
C SER A 613 -0.76 -11.49 -30.85
N ILE A 614 -0.65 -12.54 -31.65
CA ILE A 614 -1.75 -13.43 -32.03
C ILE A 614 -1.48 -14.78 -31.39
N PHE A 615 -2.33 -15.14 -30.47
CA PHE A 615 -2.29 -16.45 -29.84
C PHE A 615 -3.29 -17.38 -30.53
N SER A 616 -2.86 -18.57 -30.89
CA SER A 616 -3.71 -19.62 -31.48
C SER A 616 -3.59 -20.93 -30.70
N PRO A 617 -4.69 -21.58 -30.34
CA PRO A 617 -4.69 -22.90 -29.71
C PRO A 617 -4.42 -24.05 -30.68
N VAL A 618 -4.52 -23.79 -31.99
CA VAL A 618 -4.28 -24.76 -33.06
C VAL A 618 -3.60 -24.07 -34.25
N PRO A 619 -2.86 -24.78 -35.10
CA PRO A 619 -2.34 -24.20 -36.35
C PRO A 619 -3.50 -23.71 -37.22
N GLN A 620 -3.46 -22.45 -37.67
CA GLN A 620 -4.46 -21.86 -38.53
C GLN A 620 -3.94 -20.71 -39.36
N HIS A 621 -4.73 -20.34 -40.39
CA HIS A 621 -4.43 -19.24 -41.29
C HIS A 621 -5.03 -17.93 -40.78
N VAL A 622 -4.25 -16.82 -40.83
CA VAL A 622 -4.67 -15.51 -40.34
C VAL A 622 -4.43 -14.44 -41.38
N ASP A 623 -5.49 -13.71 -41.73
CA ASP A 623 -5.45 -12.54 -42.59
C ASP A 623 -5.60 -11.25 -41.76
N ILE A 624 -4.72 -10.28 -42.05
CA ILE A 624 -4.67 -8.97 -41.43
C ILE A 624 -5.05 -7.93 -42.48
N PHE A 625 -6.17 -7.23 -42.27
CA PHE A 625 -6.65 -6.17 -43.12
C PHE A 625 -6.52 -4.79 -42.44
N SER A 626 -6.28 -3.75 -43.22
CA SER A 626 -6.45 -2.37 -42.71
C SER A 626 -7.92 -2.07 -42.40
N ALA A 627 -8.18 -0.97 -41.68
CA ALA A 627 -9.54 -0.50 -41.42
C ALA A 627 -10.34 -0.21 -42.71
N GLY A 628 -9.65 0.02 -43.83
CA GLY A 628 -10.27 0.21 -45.16
C GLY A 628 -10.48 -1.09 -45.94
N GLY A 629 -10.26 -2.26 -45.32
CA GLY A 629 -10.45 -3.57 -45.96
C GLY A 629 -9.34 -4.01 -46.91
N ILE A 630 -8.18 -3.36 -46.91
CA ILE A 630 -7.03 -3.77 -47.71
C ILE A 630 -6.26 -4.85 -46.95
N LEU A 631 -5.98 -6.00 -47.60
CA LEU A 631 -5.14 -7.05 -47.03
C LEU A 631 -3.72 -6.54 -46.85
N ILE A 632 -3.24 -6.52 -45.64
CA ILE A 632 -1.90 -6.06 -45.24
C ILE A 632 -0.94 -7.21 -45.11
N LYS A 633 -1.39 -8.32 -44.53
CA LYS A 633 -0.55 -9.52 -44.34
C LYS A 633 -1.41 -10.77 -44.24
N SER A 634 -0.88 -11.87 -44.74
CA SER A 634 -1.48 -13.20 -44.65
C SER A 634 -0.40 -14.16 -44.16
N LEU A 635 -0.70 -14.95 -43.12
CA LEU A 635 0.28 -15.83 -42.46
C LEU A 635 -0.36 -17.09 -41.89
N ASP A 636 0.36 -18.18 -41.96
CA ASP A 636 0.04 -19.40 -41.25
C ASP A 636 0.71 -19.34 -39.88
N ILE A 637 -0.07 -19.48 -38.81
CA ILE A 637 0.40 -19.47 -37.44
C ILE A 637 0.28 -20.86 -36.83
N GLY A 638 1.29 -21.24 -36.03
CA GLY A 638 1.26 -22.49 -35.25
C GLY A 638 0.44 -22.38 -33.97
N GLU A 639 0.37 -23.47 -33.24
CA GLU A 639 -0.09 -23.45 -31.85
C GLU A 639 0.85 -22.57 -31.00
N GLY A 640 0.29 -21.67 -30.18
CA GLY A 640 1.03 -20.73 -29.34
C GLY A 640 0.93 -19.30 -29.82
N THR A 641 1.87 -18.44 -29.38
CA THR A 641 1.86 -17.01 -29.67
C THR A 641 2.74 -16.68 -30.90
N THR A 642 2.15 -16.01 -31.87
CA THR A 642 2.85 -15.43 -33.03
C THR A 642 2.82 -13.91 -32.92
N THR A 643 3.96 -13.24 -33.06
CA THR A 643 4.06 -11.78 -33.02
C THR A 643 4.21 -11.20 -34.44
N VAL A 644 3.47 -10.12 -34.72
CA VAL A 644 3.49 -9.42 -35.99
C VAL A 644 3.68 -7.93 -35.72
N ARG A 645 4.73 -7.34 -36.32
CA ARG A 645 4.87 -5.88 -36.37
C ARG A 645 4.01 -5.29 -37.46
N LEU A 646 3.21 -4.30 -37.10
CA LEU A 646 2.39 -3.50 -38.01
C LEU A 646 2.66 -2.02 -37.68
N GLU A 647 2.43 -1.14 -38.64
CA GLU A 647 2.48 0.31 -38.41
C GLU A 647 1.33 0.75 -37.52
N PRO A 648 1.47 1.88 -36.77
CA PRO A 648 0.39 2.41 -35.95
C PRO A 648 -0.90 2.58 -36.76
N GLY A 649 -2.00 2.03 -36.26
CA GLY A 649 -3.27 2.06 -36.99
C GLY A 649 -4.32 1.10 -36.46
N ILE A 650 -5.43 1.02 -37.17
CA ILE A 650 -6.55 0.10 -36.88
C ILE A 650 -6.54 -1.01 -37.94
N TYR A 651 -6.61 -2.24 -37.47
CA TYR A 651 -6.57 -3.44 -38.29
C TYR A 651 -7.76 -4.36 -37.98
N LEU A 652 -8.13 -5.20 -38.95
CA LEU A 652 -9.05 -6.31 -38.77
C LEU A 652 -8.28 -7.61 -38.94
N ILE A 653 -8.27 -8.44 -37.90
CA ILE A 653 -7.60 -9.74 -37.87
C ILE A 653 -8.63 -10.79 -37.55
N ASN A 654 -8.93 -11.71 -38.48
CA ASN A 654 -10.05 -12.65 -38.34
C ASN A 654 -11.34 -11.98 -37.87
N ASN A 655 -11.73 -10.87 -38.54
CA ASN A 655 -12.91 -10.04 -38.20
C ASN A 655 -12.88 -9.33 -36.83
N LYS A 656 -11.74 -9.36 -36.12
CA LYS A 656 -11.55 -8.64 -34.85
C LYS A 656 -10.82 -7.34 -35.08
N LYS A 657 -11.32 -6.26 -34.52
CA LYS A 657 -10.72 -4.92 -34.59
C LYS A 657 -9.57 -4.80 -33.61
N VAL A 658 -8.37 -4.48 -34.09
CA VAL A 658 -7.13 -4.37 -33.31
C VAL A 658 -6.54 -2.98 -33.50
N HIS A 659 -6.16 -2.34 -32.40
CA HIS A 659 -5.44 -1.08 -32.40
C HIS A 659 -3.94 -1.34 -32.24
N VAL A 660 -3.12 -0.78 -33.13
CA VAL A 660 -1.66 -0.77 -33.08
C VAL A 660 -1.21 0.66 -32.81
N ARG A 661 -0.36 0.85 -31.82
CA ARG A 661 0.13 2.16 -31.36
C ARG A 661 1.54 2.44 -31.82
#